data_6a9f34a0f0a934629d88f1ad222bc70b
#
_entry.id   6a9f34a0f0a934629d88f1ad222bc70b
#
_cell.length_a   1.000
_cell.length_b   1.000
_cell.length_c   1.000
_cell.angle_alpha   90.00
_cell.angle_beta   90.00
_cell.angle_gamma   90.00
#
_symmetry.space_group_name_H-M   'P 1'
#
loop_
_entity.id
_entity.type
_entity.pdbx_description
1 polymer ?
#
loop_
_entity_poly.entity_id
_entity_poly.type
_entity_poly.pdbx_seq_one_letter_code
_entity_poly.pdbx_strand_id
1 'polypeptide(L)'
;MKSISILAKFAVLAAIAAGIIVMMKKEKNELPAEGYIGRSEIVIEDGKMTPEALLAFGRLSDPQVSPDGKHILYGVSYTSTADNRSVRNLFMCNIDGSDNQQLTFSGKSISNARWHNDGTGIYFMMQGQVWSCQLKNAKGKWELGKLDQVTDIPGGISEFKMSPDQTKMMYSKYIKSSVKSPSDCYADLDKANAYTTDDLMYRHWDHTVMEIPHTFVAMRNFKSGPVTEGKDILEGEKELYELPTEPWSGLEQLAWSPDGNYIAYSCRKLAGKKYAFSTNTEIYLYNVATGESQVIDMKGGYDTDPVWSPDGTKLCWVSMERDGYEADKQRLMVADIKISEEHDAMPVVSEIKDITADFKYNVSGPVWSADSKSIYFAALAEGIEGMFTAEATAEGWNIERITGDDMWYDFSSPFHVAEAEDGSRTFYTTWCSMDFPTELVAVKIDPKGTSTVSGKSALKAECPLMDAGVGYTQLTHENDHILSQIDEHETEARYVRTVDGKDMLTWVLYPPQFDPSKEYPSILICLGGPQGTLSQGWSYRWNYRLMASQGYVVVLPNRRGTTAFGQEWTEQISGDYPGLNMQDYLAAAREIKAEPYVGKIAACGASYGGYSVYYLCGTHENTFDAFIAHAGIFNEEHMYMTTEEMWFPNFDNGGNHETVIDPRVGTPEAPVGPAGDGVTFGGIKQGGSPWSNDPKAIRHYALSPHKLVTKWHTPLMVIHGGMDYRVPVDEGMAAYNAAQMMGVPSRLLIFPDENHWILKPQNALMWHREYFRWLDQWCK
;
A
#
# COMPACT_ATOMS: atom_id res chain seq x y z
N MET A 1 55.56 42.11 -26.58
CA MET A 1 55.50 41.12 -25.49
C MET A 1 54.20 41.11 -24.66
N LYS A 2 53.35 42.13 -24.67
CA LYS A 2 52.06 42.11 -23.90
C LYS A 2 50.91 41.33 -24.59
N SER A 3 50.92 41.16 -25.92
CA SER A 3 49.87 40.48 -26.69
C SER A 3 49.90 38.96 -26.60
N ILE A 4 51.08 38.36 -26.37
CA ILE A 4 51.27 36.91 -26.23
C ILE A 4 50.75 36.40 -24.88
N SER A 5 50.79 37.25 -23.84
CA SER A 5 50.29 36.91 -22.46
C SER A 5 48.77 36.82 -22.41
N ILE A 6 48.02 37.56 -23.22
CA ILE A 6 46.57 37.60 -23.23
C ILE A 6 46.02 36.32 -23.97
N LEU A 7 46.59 35.97 -25.11
CA LEU A 7 46.24 34.78 -25.83
C LEU A 7 46.52 33.48 -25.04
N ALA A 8 47.66 33.44 -24.30
CA ALA A 8 47.97 32.32 -23.43
C ALA A 8 46.95 32.18 -22.24
N LYS A 9 46.48 33.30 -21.67
CA LYS A 9 45.45 33.27 -20.64
C LYS A 9 44.11 32.84 -21.16
N PHE A 10 43.71 33.24 -22.37
CA PHE A 10 42.48 32.74 -23.01
C PHE A 10 42.52 31.26 -23.35
N ALA A 11 43.68 30.75 -23.80
CA ALA A 11 43.88 29.33 -24.07
C ALA A 11 43.80 28.48 -22.80
N VAL A 12 44.35 28.95 -21.69
CA VAL A 12 44.25 28.26 -20.38
C VAL A 12 42.80 28.31 -19.84
N LEU A 13 42.11 29.45 -19.94
CA LEU A 13 40.70 29.54 -19.55
C LEU A 13 39.79 28.64 -20.43
N ALA A 14 40.04 28.58 -21.73
CA ALA A 14 39.32 27.69 -22.63
C ALA A 14 39.58 26.20 -22.34
N ALA A 15 40.81 25.85 -21.98
CA ALA A 15 41.19 24.49 -21.57
C ALA A 15 40.57 24.11 -20.21
N ILE A 16 40.53 25.05 -19.25
CA ILE A 16 39.83 24.84 -17.96
C ILE A 16 38.33 24.71 -18.17
N ALA A 17 37.71 25.56 -18.99
CA ALA A 17 36.29 25.49 -19.32
C ALA A 17 35.95 24.18 -20.06
N ALA A 18 36.78 23.75 -21.01
CA ALA A 18 36.64 22.45 -21.68
C ALA A 18 36.84 21.28 -20.71
N GLY A 19 37.81 21.38 -19.79
CA GLY A 19 38.00 20.40 -18.72
C GLY A 19 36.82 20.29 -17.76
N ILE A 20 36.25 21.44 -17.36
CA ILE A 20 35.04 21.49 -16.54
C ILE A 20 33.82 20.91 -17.29
N ILE A 21 33.65 21.24 -18.56
CA ILE A 21 32.57 20.70 -19.40
C ILE A 21 32.74 19.19 -19.59
N VAL A 22 33.96 18.68 -19.74
CA VAL A 22 34.26 17.24 -19.82
C VAL A 22 34.02 16.54 -18.49
N MET A 23 34.42 17.16 -17.35
CA MET A 23 34.09 16.65 -16.02
C MET A 23 32.59 16.65 -15.77
N MET A 24 31.89 17.74 -16.04
CA MET A 24 30.42 17.80 -15.91
C MET A 24 29.70 16.81 -16.85
N LYS A 25 30.24 16.54 -18.06
CA LYS A 25 29.73 15.49 -18.95
C LYS A 25 30.06 14.09 -18.45
N LYS A 26 31.19 13.90 -17.77
CA LYS A 26 31.55 12.60 -17.20
C LYS A 26 30.69 12.28 -15.97
N GLU A 27 30.44 13.26 -15.10
CA GLU A 27 29.54 13.12 -13.96
C GLU A 27 28.07 12.84 -14.37
N LYS A 28 27.62 13.35 -15.52
CA LYS A 28 26.28 13.07 -16.06
C LYS A 28 26.10 11.65 -16.64
N ASN A 29 27.15 10.89 -16.83
CA ASN A 29 27.12 9.57 -17.48
C ASN A 29 27.42 8.40 -16.53
N GLU A 30 27.62 8.65 -15.23
CA GLU A 30 27.85 7.64 -14.21
C GLU A 30 26.83 7.83 -13.06
N LEU A 31 26.46 6.74 -12.41
CA LEU A 31 25.59 6.82 -11.22
C LEU A 31 26.32 7.57 -10.09
N PRO A 32 25.66 8.50 -9.38
CA PRO A 32 26.25 9.20 -8.26
C PRO A 32 26.49 8.24 -7.08
N ALA A 33 27.74 7.92 -6.79
CA ALA A 33 28.11 7.00 -5.71
C ALA A 33 28.10 7.65 -4.32
N GLU A 34 28.17 8.98 -4.23
CA GLU A 34 28.17 9.70 -2.96
C GLU A 34 26.88 9.42 -2.18
N GLY A 35 27.03 8.97 -0.93
CA GLY A 35 25.93 8.60 -0.06
C GLY A 35 25.32 7.22 -0.37
N TYR A 36 26.06 6.32 -1.02
CA TYR A 36 25.68 4.93 -1.19
C TYR A 36 25.42 4.27 0.17
N ILE A 37 24.33 3.51 0.27
CA ILE A 37 23.99 2.68 1.42
C ILE A 37 23.86 1.24 0.91
N GLY A 38 24.68 0.36 1.44
CA GLY A 38 24.69 -1.05 1.08
C GLY A 38 24.07 -1.93 2.15
N ARG A 39 24.18 -3.23 1.93
CA ARG A 39 23.74 -4.28 2.84
C ARG A 39 24.34 -4.10 4.23
N SER A 40 23.57 -4.31 5.26
CA SER A 40 24.02 -4.25 6.65
C SER A 40 24.79 -5.50 7.03
N GLU A 41 25.91 -5.32 7.73
CA GLU A 41 26.73 -6.40 8.32
C GLU A 41 26.47 -6.46 9.85
N ILE A 42 25.23 -6.26 10.29
CA ILE A 42 24.86 -6.31 11.70
C ILE A 42 25.21 -7.69 12.30
N VAL A 43 25.74 -7.68 13.52
CA VAL A 43 26.05 -8.89 14.28
C VAL A 43 25.08 -8.98 15.46
N ILE A 44 24.44 -10.13 15.63
CA ILE A 44 23.47 -10.43 16.70
C ILE A 44 24.08 -11.57 17.54
N GLU A 45 24.61 -11.24 18.71
CA GLU A 45 25.37 -12.19 19.53
C GLU A 45 24.50 -13.12 20.38
N ASP A 46 23.27 -12.69 20.73
CA ASP A 46 22.40 -13.37 21.68
C ASP A 46 21.14 -13.99 21.05
N GLY A 47 21.08 -14.07 19.73
CA GLY A 47 19.91 -14.59 18.99
C GLY A 47 18.69 -13.70 19.03
N LYS A 48 18.78 -12.53 19.67
CA LYS A 48 17.64 -11.65 19.92
C LYS A 48 17.44 -10.64 18.79
N MET A 49 16.30 -10.67 18.14
CA MET A 49 15.92 -9.64 17.20
C MET A 49 15.73 -8.29 17.91
N THR A 50 16.40 -7.24 17.44
CA THR A 50 16.31 -5.88 17.98
C THR A 50 15.69 -4.92 16.98
N PRO A 51 15.24 -3.72 17.39
CA PRO A 51 14.79 -2.68 16.44
C PRO A 51 15.85 -2.31 15.40
N GLU A 52 17.13 -2.34 15.78
CA GLU A 52 18.25 -2.10 14.87
C GLU A 52 18.36 -3.22 13.83
N ALA A 53 18.16 -4.49 14.24
CA ALA A 53 18.10 -5.62 13.34
C ALA A 53 16.93 -5.51 12.36
N LEU A 54 15.74 -5.08 12.81
CA LEU A 54 14.58 -4.87 11.93
C LEU A 54 14.87 -3.84 10.84
N LEU A 55 15.56 -2.75 11.15
CA LEU A 55 15.93 -1.73 10.16
C LEU A 55 17.11 -2.14 9.26
N ALA A 56 17.88 -3.15 9.64
CA ALA A 56 19.02 -3.67 8.89
C ALA A 56 18.60 -4.57 7.72
N PHE A 57 17.38 -5.13 7.73
CA PHE A 57 16.88 -5.97 6.64
C PHE A 57 16.78 -5.19 5.33
N GLY A 58 17.27 -5.78 4.24
CA GLY A 58 17.05 -5.34 2.87
C GLY A 58 15.57 -5.49 2.49
N ARG A 59 15.03 -4.48 1.83
CA ARG A 59 13.61 -4.43 1.41
C ARG A 59 13.54 -4.66 -0.09
N LEU A 60 13.27 -5.90 -0.49
CA LEU A 60 13.12 -6.33 -1.88
C LEU A 60 11.75 -5.89 -2.41
N SER A 61 11.71 -5.42 -3.66
CA SER A 61 10.47 -5.01 -4.34
C SER A 61 10.64 -4.85 -5.86
N ASP A 62 9.51 -4.72 -6.57
CA ASP A 62 9.40 -4.41 -8.01
C ASP A 62 10.22 -5.36 -8.91
N PRO A 63 9.97 -6.69 -8.84
CA PRO A 63 10.63 -7.65 -9.70
C PRO A 63 10.11 -7.59 -11.14
N GLN A 64 11.01 -7.79 -12.12
CA GLN A 64 10.70 -7.79 -13.55
C GLN A 64 11.47 -8.91 -14.25
N VAL A 65 10.79 -9.76 -15.00
CA VAL A 65 11.45 -10.78 -15.83
C VAL A 65 11.90 -10.14 -17.15
N SER A 66 13.09 -10.52 -17.61
CA SER A 66 13.60 -10.09 -18.93
C SER A 66 12.72 -10.61 -20.08
N PRO A 67 12.67 -9.93 -21.23
CA PRO A 67 11.85 -10.36 -22.38
C PRO A 67 12.18 -11.77 -22.91
N ASP A 68 13.39 -12.26 -22.68
CA ASP A 68 13.81 -13.62 -23.06
C ASP A 68 13.50 -14.68 -21.97
N GLY A 69 12.89 -14.27 -20.84
CA GLY A 69 12.50 -15.13 -19.74
C GLY A 69 13.64 -15.70 -18.90
N LYS A 70 14.87 -15.16 -19.02
CA LYS A 70 16.06 -15.77 -18.39
C LYS A 70 16.56 -15.08 -17.13
N HIS A 71 16.19 -13.82 -16.91
CA HIS A 71 16.69 -13.02 -15.80
C HIS A 71 15.57 -12.33 -15.07
N ILE A 72 15.75 -12.11 -13.77
CA ILE A 72 14.87 -11.30 -12.92
C ILE A 72 15.65 -10.06 -12.47
N LEU A 73 15.14 -8.87 -12.82
CA LEU A 73 15.60 -7.58 -12.33
C LEU A 73 14.72 -7.17 -11.16
N TYR A 74 15.29 -6.71 -10.05
CA TYR A 74 14.54 -6.26 -8.89
C TYR A 74 15.33 -5.19 -8.13
N GLY A 75 14.67 -4.51 -7.21
CA GLY A 75 15.30 -3.51 -6.36
C GLY A 75 15.37 -3.92 -4.92
N VAL A 76 16.45 -3.50 -4.22
CA VAL A 76 16.55 -3.62 -2.77
C VAL A 76 16.86 -2.26 -2.17
N SER A 77 16.10 -1.91 -1.14
CA SER A 77 16.34 -0.70 -0.34
C SER A 77 17.07 -1.07 0.94
N TYR A 78 18.20 -0.41 1.21
CA TYR A 78 18.91 -0.51 2.48
C TYR A 78 18.82 0.79 3.27
N THR A 79 18.79 0.67 4.58
CA THR A 79 18.59 1.78 5.51
C THR A 79 19.87 2.09 6.28
N SER A 80 20.23 3.38 6.33
CA SER A 80 21.25 3.91 7.24
C SER A 80 20.57 4.72 8.35
N THR A 81 20.66 4.24 9.56
CA THR A 81 20.18 4.97 10.73
C THR A 81 21.05 6.20 11.05
N ALA A 82 22.34 6.14 10.72
CA ALA A 82 23.26 7.26 10.87
C ALA A 82 22.90 8.43 9.93
N ASP A 83 22.61 8.13 8.65
CA ASP A 83 22.20 9.11 7.66
C ASP A 83 20.69 9.42 7.70
N ASN A 84 19.94 8.72 8.54
CA ASN A 84 18.50 8.82 8.72
C ASN A 84 17.71 8.70 7.41
N ARG A 85 18.09 7.78 6.52
CA ARG A 85 17.46 7.58 5.21
C ARG A 85 17.70 6.18 4.65
N SER A 86 16.95 5.85 3.60
CA SER A 86 17.14 4.61 2.83
C SER A 86 17.55 4.93 1.39
N VAL A 87 18.27 4.03 0.75
CA VAL A 87 18.62 4.12 -0.67
C VAL A 87 18.32 2.79 -1.34
N ARG A 88 17.63 2.87 -2.48
CA ARG A 88 17.29 1.72 -3.32
C ARG A 88 18.31 1.57 -4.44
N ASN A 89 18.79 0.35 -4.65
CA ASN A 89 19.61 -0.05 -5.78
C ASN A 89 19.04 -1.27 -6.50
N LEU A 90 19.48 -1.51 -7.73
CA LEU A 90 19.02 -2.62 -8.56
C LEU A 90 19.90 -3.85 -8.40
N PHE A 91 19.25 -5.00 -8.49
CA PHE A 91 19.84 -6.34 -8.44
C PHE A 91 19.32 -7.17 -9.61
N MET A 92 20.02 -8.21 -9.96
CA MET A 92 19.61 -9.14 -11.00
C MET A 92 20.08 -10.55 -10.66
N CYS A 93 19.23 -11.54 -10.94
CA CYS A 93 19.61 -12.96 -10.91
C CYS A 93 19.10 -13.67 -12.18
N ASN A 94 19.56 -14.89 -12.40
CA ASN A 94 18.93 -15.78 -13.37
C ASN A 94 17.52 -16.16 -12.93
N ILE A 95 16.70 -16.63 -13.86
CA ILE A 95 15.29 -17.02 -13.59
C ILE A 95 15.17 -18.14 -12.54
N ASP A 96 16.22 -18.93 -12.34
CA ASP A 96 16.30 -19.99 -11.32
C ASP A 96 16.91 -19.51 -9.99
N GLY A 97 17.15 -18.20 -9.83
CA GLY A 97 17.76 -17.59 -8.64
C GLY A 97 19.28 -17.62 -8.60
N SER A 98 19.94 -18.34 -9.52
CA SER A 98 21.41 -18.36 -9.58
C SER A 98 22.01 -17.04 -10.06
N ASP A 99 23.33 -16.87 -9.88
CA ASP A 99 24.10 -15.69 -10.30
C ASP A 99 23.50 -14.36 -9.82
N ASN A 100 22.99 -14.31 -8.59
CA ASN A 100 22.43 -13.09 -8.00
C ASN A 100 23.55 -12.06 -7.75
N GLN A 101 23.36 -10.86 -8.32
CA GLN A 101 24.33 -9.79 -8.21
C GLN A 101 23.70 -8.40 -8.15
N GLN A 102 24.31 -7.50 -7.39
CA GLN A 102 23.96 -6.08 -7.39
C GLN A 102 24.45 -5.41 -8.67
N LEU A 103 23.53 -4.71 -9.38
CA LEU A 103 23.82 -4.00 -10.63
C LEU A 103 24.23 -2.55 -10.42
N THR A 104 23.68 -1.88 -9.41
CA THR A 104 23.90 -0.45 -9.20
C THR A 104 24.42 -0.16 -7.81
N PHE A 105 25.30 0.86 -7.71
CA PHE A 105 25.93 1.31 -6.46
C PHE A 105 25.75 2.83 -6.33
N SER A 106 24.49 3.27 -6.36
CA SER A 106 24.13 4.68 -6.34
C SER A 106 23.84 5.17 -4.92
N GLY A 107 24.26 6.38 -4.60
CA GLY A 107 23.83 7.11 -3.39
C GLY A 107 22.46 7.79 -3.54
N LYS A 108 21.85 7.72 -4.72
CA LYS A 108 20.47 8.13 -5.01
C LYS A 108 19.64 6.90 -5.32
N SER A 109 18.40 6.87 -4.83
CA SER A 109 17.49 5.76 -5.09
C SER A 109 17.21 5.60 -6.59
N ILE A 110 17.23 4.36 -7.04
CA ILE A 110 16.85 3.94 -8.39
C ILE A 110 15.57 3.13 -8.26
N SER A 111 14.52 3.53 -8.96
CA SER A 111 13.19 2.91 -8.87
C SER A 111 12.57 2.71 -10.25
N ASN A 112 11.44 2.02 -10.29
CA ASN A 112 10.64 1.81 -11.48
C ASN A 112 11.48 1.32 -12.68
N ALA A 113 12.33 0.30 -12.45
CA ALA A 113 13.19 -0.26 -13.49
C ALA A 113 12.37 -1.15 -14.42
N ARG A 114 12.55 -0.97 -15.75
CA ARG A 114 11.82 -1.71 -16.79
C ARG A 114 12.77 -2.11 -17.92
N TRP A 115 12.61 -3.32 -18.42
CA TRP A 115 13.41 -3.81 -19.52
C TRP A 115 13.15 -3.08 -20.84
N HIS A 116 14.20 -2.93 -21.67
CA HIS A 116 14.01 -2.70 -23.10
C HIS A 116 13.39 -3.95 -23.74
N ASN A 117 12.55 -3.77 -24.75
CA ASN A 117 11.86 -4.90 -25.42
C ASN A 117 12.82 -5.91 -26.05
N ASP A 118 14.01 -5.48 -26.44
CA ASP A 118 15.06 -6.34 -26.98
C ASP A 118 15.90 -7.08 -25.90
N GLY A 119 15.58 -6.83 -24.62
CA GLY A 119 16.29 -7.42 -23.50
C GLY A 119 17.72 -6.93 -23.28
N THR A 120 18.21 -5.97 -24.08
CA THR A 120 19.60 -5.53 -24.05
C THR A 120 19.90 -4.42 -23.05
N GLY A 121 18.87 -3.81 -22.47
CA GLY A 121 19.01 -2.67 -21.55
C GLY A 121 17.80 -2.46 -20.68
N ILE A 122 17.84 -1.40 -19.90
CA ILE A 122 16.79 -1.01 -18.96
C ILE A 122 16.51 0.49 -19.00
N TYR A 123 15.25 0.84 -18.71
CA TYR A 123 14.82 2.16 -18.24
C TYR A 123 14.73 2.14 -16.71
N PHE A 124 14.96 3.27 -16.08
CA PHE A 124 14.76 3.42 -14.64
C PHE A 124 14.58 4.89 -14.26
N MET A 125 14.00 5.12 -13.10
CA MET A 125 13.92 6.46 -12.52
C MET A 125 15.06 6.73 -11.56
N MET A 126 15.59 7.94 -11.64
CA MET A 126 16.52 8.51 -10.67
C MET A 126 16.34 10.04 -10.62
N GLN A 127 16.18 10.58 -9.40
CA GLN A 127 16.01 12.02 -9.15
C GLN A 127 14.89 12.66 -10.00
N GLY A 128 13.72 12.01 -10.08
CA GLY A 128 12.55 12.51 -10.78
C GLY A 128 12.66 12.53 -12.31
N GLN A 129 13.64 11.82 -12.90
CA GLN A 129 13.81 11.69 -14.35
C GLN A 129 14.00 10.25 -14.76
N VAL A 130 13.59 9.92 -15.98
CA VAL A 130 13.82 8.60 -16.59
C VAL A 130 15.20 8.58 -17.26
N TRP A 131 15.91 7.53 -16.97
CA TRP A 131 17.22 7.20 -17.55
C TRP A 131 17.14 5.87 -18.29
N SER A 132 18.03 5.66 -19.23
CA SER A 132 18.17 4.43 -19.99
C SER A 132 19.64 4.02 -20.07
N CYS A 133 19.89 2.73 -20.05
CA CYS A 133 21.23 2.19 -20.31
C CYS A 133 21.16 0.80 -20.92
N GLN A 134 22.19 0.44 -21.69
CA GLN A 134 22.45 -0.93 -22.10
C GLN A 134 23.06 -1.73 -20.96
N LEU A 135 22.74 -3.00 -20.85
CA LEU A 135 23.38 -3.94 -19.96
C LEU A 135 24.51 -4.66 -20.69
N LYS A 136 25.62 -4.88 -20.02
CA LYS A 136 26.81 -5.58 -20.54
C LYS A 136 27.15 -6.75 -19.65
N ASN A 137 27.24 -7.95 -20.22
CA ASN A 137 27.75 -9.10 -19.51
C ASN A 137 29.23 -9.33 -19.90
N ALA A 138 30.11 -9.15 -18.94
CA ALA A 138 31.53 -9.41 -19.10
C ALA A 138 31.94 -10.59 -18.23
N LYS A 139 32.02 -11.80 -18.81
CA LYS A 139 32.44 -13.04 -18.13
C LYS A 139 31.53 -13.42 -16.92
N GLY A 140 30.23 -13.29 -17.07
CA GLY A 140 29.24 -13.58 -16.02
C GLY A 140 28.97 -12.40 -15.08
N LYS A 141 29.68 -11.28 -15.23
CA LYS A 141 29.38 -10.07 -14.48
C LYS A 141 28.60 -9.07 -15.30
N TRP A 142 27.44 -8.67 -14.81
CA TRP A 142 26.60 -7.67 -15.42
C TRP A 142 26.98 -6.26 -14.95
N GLU A 143 27.03 -5.33 -15.87
CA GLU A 143 27.38 -3.93 -15.63
C GLU A 143 26.50 -3.02 -16.46
N LEU A 144 26.20 -1.82 -15.94
CA LEU A 144 25.52 -0.78 -16.71
C LEU A 144 26.45 -0.20 -17.77
N GLY A 145 25.91 -0.02 -18.96
CA GLY A 145 26.54 0.78 -20.01
C GLY A 145 26.46 2.28 -19.70
N LYS A 146 26.66 3.07 -20.76
CA LYS A 146 26.49 4.53 -20.67
C LYS A 146 25.04 4.87 -20.32
N LEU A 147 24.87 5.81 -19.39
CA LEU A 147 23.56 6.37 -19.07
C LEU A 147 23.16 7.40 -20.12
N ASP A 148 21.94 7.26 -20.63
CA ASP A 148 21.30 8.23 -21.50
C ASP A 148 20.02 8.77 -20.81
N GLN A 149 19.93 10.09 -20.69
CA GLN A 149 18.77 10.73 -20.07
C GLN A 149 17.59 10.70 -21.06
N VAL A 150 16.48 10.10 -20.63
CA VAL A 150 15.25 9.93 -21.45
C VAL A 150 14.30 11.11 -21.27
N THR A 151 14.23 11.67 -20.06
CA THR A 151 13.39 12.82 -19.76
C THR A 151 14.21 13.96 -19.13
N ASP A 152 13.76 15.18 -19.39
CA ASP A 152 14.23 16.41 -18.71
C ASP A 152 13.02 17.30 -18.46
N ILE A 153 12.05 16.73 -17.72
CA ILE A 153 10.75 17.36 -17.42
C ILE A 153 10.96 18.36 -16.27
N PRO A 154 10.57 19.63 -16.46
CA PRO A 154 10.62 20.63 -15.39
C PRO A 154 9.77 20.21 -14.19
N GLY A 155 10.35 20.24 -12.97
CA GLY A 155 9.72 19.79 -11.74
C GLY A 155 9.85 18.28 -11.49
N GLY A 156 10.31 17.53 -12.49
CA GLY A 156 10.41 16.06 -12.39
C GLY A 156 9.10 15.34 -12.64
N ILE A 157 9.17 14.01 -12.55
CA ILE A 157 8.02 13.10 -12.65
C ILE A 157 8.04 12.15 -11.46
N SER A 158 6.88 11.63 -11.07
CA SER A 158 6.76 10.66 -9.98
C SER A 158 6.88 9.22 -10.46
N GLU A 159 6.33 8.90 -11.64
CA GLU A 159 6.32 7.56 -12.22
C GLU A 159 6.25 7.61 -13.75
N PHE A 160 6.56 6.48 -14.41
CA PHE A 160 6.40 6.33 -15.87
C PHE A 160 6.04 4.90 -16.27
N LYS A 161 5.37 4.76 -17.42
CA LYS A 161 5.19 3.49 -18.15
C LYS A 161 5.46 3.70 -19.65
N MET A 162 6.32 2.86 -20.24
CA MET A 162 6.51 2.84 -21.69
C MET A 162 5.33 2.15 -22.37
N SER A 163 4.95 2.60 -23.58
CA SER A 163 4.04 1.84 -24.43
C SER A 163 4.66 0.48 -24.80
N PRO A 164 3.87 -0.53 -25.18
CA PRO A 164 4.40 -1.86 -25.54
C PRO A 164 5.47 -1.83 -26.63
N ASP A 165 5.38 -0.92 -27.61
CA ASP A 165 6.37 -0.70 -28.67
C ASP A 165 7.52 0.22 -28.24
N GLN A 166 7.47 0.79 -27.03
CA GLN A 166 8.41 1.76 -26.45
C GLN A 166 8.63 3.03 -27.28
N THR A 167 7.70 3.37 -28.17
CA THR A 167 7.73 4.62 -28.95
C THR A 167 7.05 5.78 -28.22
N LYS A 168 6.25 5.48 -27.22
CA LYS A 168 5.52 6.42 -26.37
C LYS A 168 5.80 6.14 -24.89
N MET A 169 5.56 7.14 -24.08
CA MET A 169 5.68 7.04 -22.62
C MET A 169 4.52 7.80 -21.99
N MET A 170 3.83 7.20 -21.02
CA MET A 170 3.02 7.94 -20.07
C MET A 170 3.82 8.17 -18.79
N TYR A 171 3.59 9.30 -18.14
CA TYR A 171 4.23 9.65 -16.89
C TYR A 171 3.32 10.52 -16.03
N SER A 172 3.46 10.42 -14.71
CA SER A 172 2.75 11.26 -13.76
C SER A 172 3.62 12.43 -13.31
N LYS A 173 3.00 13.61 -13.22
CA LYS A 173 3.63 14.86 -12.79
C LYS A 173 2.61 15.69 -12.02
N TYR A 174 3.06 16.36 -10.97
CA TYR A 174 2.22 17.30 -10.22
C TYR A 174 1.99 18.60 -10.97
N ILE A 175 0.74 19.05 -10.95
CA ILE A 175 0.30 20.36 -11.44
C ILE A 175 -0.38 21.11 -10.30
N LYS A 176 -0.50 22.44 -10.45
CA LYS A 176 -1.14 23.28 -9.44
C LYS A 176 -2.62 22.95 -9.26
N SER A 177 -3.04 22.82 -8.01
CA SER A 177 -4.42 22.57 -7.62
C SER A 177 -5.28 23.84 -7.59
N SER A 178 -6.52 23.70 -7.09
CA SER A 178 -7.43 24.83 -6.82
C SER A 178 -7.13 25.56 -5.50
N VAL A 179 -6.33 24.98 -4.60
CA VAL A 179 -5.88 25.61 -3.35
C VAL A 179 -4.91 26.74 -3.67
N LYS A 180 -5.14 27.91 -3.10
CA LYS A 180 -4.41 29.13 -3.45
C LYS A 180 -3.33 29.48 -2.42
N SER A 181 -2.13 29.75 -2.91
CA SER A 181 -1.06 30.37 -2.14
C SER A 181 -1.28 31.89 -1.97
N PRO A 182 -0.55 32.57 -1.05
CA PRO A 182 -0.65 34.02 -0.91
C PRO A 182 -0.34 34.77 -2.20
N SER A 183 0.65 34.34 -2.97
CA SER A 183 1.01 34.99 -4.25
C SER A 183 -0.04 34.80 -5.35
N ASP A 184 -0.91 33.80 -5.24
CA ASP A 184 -2.05 33.64 -6.14
C ASP A 184 -3.15 34.67 -5.88
N CYS A 185 -3.26 35.10 -4.63
CA CYS A 185 -4.24 36.08 -4.20
C CYS A 185 -3.65 37.49 -4.29
N TYR A 186 -2.36 37.69 -3.93
CA TYR A 186 -1.68 38.94 -3.78
C TYR A 186 -0.23 38.85 -4.25
N ALA A 187 0.10 39.37 -5.42
CA ALA A 187 1.41 39.24 -6.06
C ALA A 187 2.59 39.79 -5.26
N ASP A 188 2.33 40.67 -4.29
CA ASP A 188 3.31 41.32 -3.39
C ASP A 188 3.52 40.56 -2.08
N LEU A 189 2.82 39.43 -1.86
CA LEU A 189 2.88 38.62 -0.62
C LEU A 189 3.54 37.23 -0.84
N ASP A 190 4.58 37.18 -1.66
CA ASP A 190 5.34 35.97 -1.98
C ASP A 190 6.06 35.29 -0.78
N LYS A 191 6.22 36.07 0.31
CA LYS A 191 6.84 35.58 1.56
C LYS A 191 5.83 35.20 2.64
N ALA A 192 4.54 35.42 2.43
CA ALA A 192 3.53 34.96 3.36
C ALA A 192 3.42 33.43 3.31
N ASN A 193 3.26 32.80 4.48
CA ASN A 193 3.04 31.37 4.60
C ASN A 193 1.59 31.11 4.99
N ALA A 194 0.74 30.91 3.99
CA ALA A 194 -0.70 30.66 4.16
C ALA A 194 -1.25 29.93 2.93
N TYR A 195 -2.43 29.40 3.05
CA TYR A 195 -3.23 28.94 1.91
C TYR A 195 -4.70 29.29 2.12
N THR A 196 -5.46 29.39 1.03
CA THR A 196 -6.91 29.58 1.09
C THR A 196 -7.62 28.59 0.18
N THR A 197 -8.78 28.14 0.63
CA THR A 197 -9.69 27.31 -0.14
C THR A 197 -11.12 27.70 0.17
N ASP A 198 -12.01 27.56 -0.82
CA ASP A 198 -13.46 27.78 -0.68
C ASP A 198 -14.21 26.44 -0.74
N ASP A 199 -13.49 25.29 -0.81
CA ASP A 199 -14.07 23.97 -0.91
C ASP A 199 -13.30 22.93 -0.07
N LEU A 200 -13.81 21.67 -0.05
CA LEU A 200 -13.19 20.54 0.63
C LEU A 200 -12.08 19.93 -0.24
N MET A 201 -11.40 18.89 0.32
CA MET A 201 -10.22 18.23 -0.27
C MET A 201 -9.02 19.16 -0.43
N TYR A 202 -8.71 19.86 0.65
CA TYR A 202 -7.52 20.72 0.75
C TYR A 202 -6.34 20.03 1.47
N ARG A 203 -6.53 18.81 1.94
CA ARG A 203 -5.50 17.98 2.59
C ARG A 203 -5.61 16.52 2.13
N HIS A 204 -4.47 15.88 2.01
CA HIS A 204 -4.29 14.45 1.92
C HIS A 204 -3.25 14.02 2.94
N TRP A 205 -3.43 12.89 3.57
CA TRP A 205 -2.50 12.15 4.41
C TRP A 205 -1.61 13.01 5.34
N ASP A 206 -0.64 13.77 4.82
CA ASP A 206 0.34 14.58 5.56
C ASP A 206 0.64 15.94 4.93
N HIS A 207 -0.09 16.33 3.91
CA HIS A 207 0.17 17.57 3.18
C HIS A 207 -1.09 18.33 2.77
N THR A 208 -0.93 19.63 2.55
CA THR A 208 -1.95 20.48 1.91
C THR A 208 -1.91 20.24 0.40
N VAL A 209 -3.06 20.06 -0.23
CA VAL A 209 -3.21 19.76 -1.67
C VAL A 209 -2.97 21.03 -2.50
N MET A 210 -1.72 21.55 -2.48
CA MET A 210 -1.30 22.68 -3.31
C MET A 210 -1.08 22.28 -4.77
N GLU A 211 -0.77 21.01 -5.00
CA GLU A 211 -0.57 20.37 -6.30
C GLU A 211 -1.27 19.02 -6.31
N ILE A 212 -1.69 18.58 -7.50
CA ILE A 212 -2.32 17.27 -7.74
C ILE A 212 -1.60 16.54 -8.88
N PRO A 213 -1.57 15.20 -8.89
CA PRO A 213 -0.98 14.45 -9.97
C PRO A 213 -1.87 14.48 -11.23
N HIS A 214 -1.25 14.67 -12.38
CA HIS A 214 -1.83 14.45 -13.70
C HIS A 214 -0.96 13.51 -14.51
N THR A 215 -1.57 12.75 -15.40
CA THR A 215 -0.87 11.85 -16.32
C THR A 215 -0.72 12.47 -17.71
N PHE A 216 0.50 12.40 -18.23
CA PHE A 216 0.88 12.94 -19.52
C PHE A 216 1.35 11.83 -20.46
N VAL A 217 1.09 11.99 -21.76
CA VAL A 217 1.62 11.11 -22.81
C VAL A 217 2.62 11.88 -23.66
N ALA A 218 3.82 11.33 -23.85
CA ALA A 218 4.86 11.88 -24.67
C ALA A 218 5.30 10.88 -25.77
N MET A 219 5.56 11.40 -26.97
CA MET A 219 6.19 10.65 -28.04
C MET A 219 7.71 10.63 -27.82
N ARG A 220 8.31 9.46 -27.90
CA ARG A 220 9.76 9.32 -27.78
C ARG A 220 10.42 9.40 -29.15
N ASN A 221 11.22 10.43 -29.36
CA ASN A 221 12.05 10.55 -30.54
C ASN A 221 13.53 10.44 -30.17
N PHE A 222 14.13 9.29 -30.40
CA PHE A 222 15.54 9.01 -30.10
C PHE A 222 16.56 9.98 -30.71
N LYS A 223 16.16 10.79 -31.69
CA LYS A 223 17.05 11.73 -32.41
C LYS A 223 16.98 13.15 -31.87
N SER A 224 15.96 13.49 -31.07
CA SER A 224 15.70 14.87 -30.66
C SER A 224 16.18 15.21 -29.23
N GLY A 225 16.80 14.27 -28.52
CA GLY A 225 17.20 14.44 -27.11
C GLY A 225 16.12 14.02 -26.11
N PRO A 226 16.26 14.39 -24.82
CA PRO A 226 15.29 14.04 -23.77
C PRO A 226 13.91 14.62 -24.04
N VAL A 227 12.88 13.92 -23.57
CA VAL A 227 11.50 14.42 -23.51
C VAL A 227 11.41 15.52 -22.47
N THR A 228 10.89 16.68 -22.85
CA THR A 228 10.74 17.86 -21.98
C THR A 228 9.29 18.20 -21.64
N GLU A 229 8.33 17.63 -22.40
CA GLU A 229 6.89 17.83 -22.21
C GLU A 229 6.08 16.67 -22.80
N GLY A 230 4.82 16.55 -22.40
CA GLY A 230 3.85 15.60 -22.93
C GLY A 230 2.48 16.24 -22.97
N LYS A 231 1.52 15.56 -23.63
CA LYS A 231 0.11 15.95 -23.66
C LYS A 231 -0.57 15.39 -22.41
N ASP A 232 -1.24 16.25 -21.69
CA ASP A 232 -2.10 15.88 -20.55
C ASP A 232 -3.32 15.09 -21.06
N ILE A 233 -3.58 13.91 -20.51
CA ILE A 233 -4.73 13.09 -20.95
C ILE A 233 -6.06 13.60 -20.41
N LEU A 234 -6.06 14.48 -19.41
CA LEU A 234 -7.22 15.19 -18.88
C LEU A 234 -7.39 16.61 -19.48
N GLU A 235 -6.60 16.96 -20.51
CA GLU A 235 -6.71 18.26 -21.18
C GLU A 235 -8.13 18.50 -21.71
N GLY A 236 -8.74 19.60 -21.31
CA GLY A 236 -10.10 19.98 -21.74
C GLY A 236 -11.21 19.52 -20.80
N GLU A 237 -10.90 18.80 -19.73
CA GLU A 237 -11.87 18.51 -18.67
C GLU A 237 -12.33 19.81 -17.97
N LYS A 238 -13.55 19.76 -17.44
CA LYS A 238 -14.20 20.92 -16.85
C LYS A 238 -13.57 21.36 -15.52
N GLU A 239 -13.17 20.38 -14.73
CA GLU A 239 -12.56 20.54 -13.41
C GLU A 239 -11.17 19.88 -13.40
N LEU A 240 -10.39 20.16 -12.37
CA LEU A 240 -9.13 19.47 -12.12
C LEU A 240 -9.41 18.17 -11.36
N TYR A 241 -8.95 17.05 -11.91
CA TYR A 241 -9.10 15.72 -11.32
C TYR A 241 -7.73 15.09 -11.11
N GLU A 242 -7.55 14.40 -10.00
CA GLU A 242 -6.33 13.63 -9.73
C GLU A 242 -6.24 12.42 -10.66
N LEU A 243 -5.05 12.20 -11.23
CA LEU A 243 -4.73 11.03 -12.02
C LEU A 243 -3.22 10.74 -12.02
N PRO A 244 -2.79 9.73 -11.26
CA PRO A 244 -3.51 8.79 -10.39
C PRO A 244 -4.23 9.47 -9.21
N THR A 245 -5.16 8.75 -8.58
CA THR A 245 -5.93 9.24 -7.44
C THR A 245 -5.07 9.20 -6.16
N GLU A 246 -4.93 10.31 -5.46
CA GLU A 246 -4.22 10.40 -4.18
C GLU A 246 -5.07 9.86 -2.99
N PRO A 247 -4.44 9.47 -1.85
CA PRO A 247 -2.99 9.49 -1.56
C PRO A 247 -2.24 8.18 -1.85
N TRP A 248 -2.90 7.12 -2.30
CA TRP A 248 -2.31 5.77 -2.31
C TRP A 248 -2.09 5.16 -3.68
N SER A 249 -2.60 5.77 -4.72
CA SER A 249 -2.53 5.21 -6.07
C SER A 249 -1.35 5.75 -6.87
N GLY A 250 -0.94 4.98 -7.88
CA GLY A 250 0.09 5.29 -8.82
C GLY A 250 -0.31 4.88 -10.25
N LEU A 251 0.65 4.69 -11.12
CA LEU A 251 0.38 4.29 -12.50
C LEU A 251 -0.19 2.85 -12.65
N GLU A 252 -0.40 2.08 -11.57
CA GLU A 252 -1.21 0.86 -11.62
C GLU A 252 -2.64 1.18 -12.07
N GLN A 253 -3.15 2.37 -11.78
CA GLN A 253 -4.46 2.84 -12.25
C GLN A 253 -4.53 3.12 -13.76
N LEU A 254 -3.42 3.00 -14.50
CA LEU A 254 -3.37 3.22 -15.94
C LEU A 254 -2.71 2.06 -16.67
N ALA A 255 -3.28 1.63 -17.79
CA ALA A 255 -2.77 0.53 -18.60
C ALA A 255 -2.77 0.85 -20.10
N TRP A 256 -1.63 0.66 -20.77
CA TRP A 256 -1.55 0.67 -22.20
C TRP A 256 -2.29 -0.51 -22.83
N SER A 257 -3.05 -0.29 -23.89
CA SER A 257 -3.49 -1.39 -24.77
C SER A 257 -2.26 -2.09 -25.40
N PRO A 258 -2.36 -3.39 -25.74
CA PRO A 258 -1.23 -4.13 -26.31
C PRO A 258 -0.67 -3.52 -27.59
N ASP A 259 -1.48 -2.81 -28.36
CA ASP A 259 -1.08 -2.08 -29.58
C ASP A 259 -0.53 -0.66 -29.30
N GLY A 260 -0.61 -0.19 -28.05
CA GLY A 260 -0.13 1.13 -27.61
C GLY A 260 -0.93 2.32 -28.16
N ASN A 261 -2.15 2.12 -28.65
CA ASN A 261 -3.00 3.17 -29.21
C ASN A 261 -4.03 3.71 -28.23
N TYR A 262 -4.33 2.93 -27.18
CA TYR A 262 -5.27 3.32 -26.13
C TYR A 262 -4.65 3.21 -24.75
N ILE A 263 -5.20 3.98 -23.80
CA ILE A 263 -4.91 3.88 -22.36
C ILE A 263 -6.22 3.64 -21.64
N ALA A 264 -6.31 2.56 -20.87
CA ALA A 264 -7.36 2.40 -19.86
C ALA A 264 -6.89 3.07 -18.57
N TYR A 265 -7.75 3.85 -17.92
CA TYR A 265 -7.41 4.52 -16.67
C TYR A 265 -8.60 4.61 -15.72
N SER A 266 -8.30 4.53 -14.42
CA SER A 266 -9.25 4.78 -13.34
C SER A 266 -9.16 6.23 -12.91
N CYS A 267 -10.30 6.93 -12.78
CA CYS A 267 -10.31 8.31 -12.35
C CYS A 267 -11.59 8.67 -11.60
N ARG A 268 -11.42 9.41 -10.49
CA ARG A 268 -12.52 10.04 -9.74
C ARG A 268 -12.80 11.42 -10.35
N LYS A 269 -13.66 11.49 -11.38
CA LYS A 269 -14.03 12.78 -12.00
C LYS A 269 -15.04 13.57 -11.15
N LEU A 270 -14.69 13.77 -9.90
CA LEU A 270 -15.37 14.58 -8.90
C LEU A 270 -14.43 15.66 -8.36
N ALA A 271 -14.97 16.75 -7.86
CA ALA A 271 -14.18 17.85 -7.28
C ALA A 271 -14.81 18.39 -5.99
N GLY A 272 -14.00 18.97 -5.12
CA GLY A 272 -14.43 19.65 -3.90
C GLY A 272 -15.27 18.75 -2.97
N LYS A 273 -16.44 19.25 -2.57
CA LYS A 273 -17.34 18.53 -1.67
C LYS A 273 -17.74 17.14 -2.19
N LYS A 274 -17.92 17.01 -3.51
CA LYS A 274 -18.31 15.71 -4.11
C LYS A 274 -17.19 14.69 -3.99
N TYR A 275 -15.95 15.14 -4.22
CA TYR A 275 -14.77 14.30 -4.01
C TYR A 275 -14.64 13.86 -2.55
N ALA A 276 -14.83 14.79 -1.61
CA ALA A 276 -14.62 14.55 -0.18
C ALA A 276 -15.52 13.46 0.42
N PHE A 277 -16.67 13.18 -0.17
CA PHE A 277 -17.67 12.23 0.34
C PHE A 277 -17.88 11.00 -0.55
N SER A 278 -17.03 10.81 -1.55
CA SER A 278 -17.18 9.72 -2.52
C SER A 278 -15.87 9.01 -2.75
N THR A 279 -15.91 7.69 -2.86
CA THR A 279 -14.81 6.86 -3.35
C THR A 279 -14.99 6.51 -4.82
N ASN A 280 -16.06 6.97 -5.47
CA ASN A 280 -16.44 6.59 -6.82
C ASN A 280 -15.37 6.95 -7.85
N THR A 281 -14.74 5.92 -8.42
CA THR A 281 -13.90 6.00 -9.62
C THR A 281 -14.53 5.16 -10.72
N GLU A 282 -14.34 5.60 -11.97
CA GLU A 282 -14.80 4.87 -13.14
C GLU A 282 -13.61 4.53 -14.04
N ILE A 283 -13.74 3.47 -14.84
CA ILE A 283 -12.74 3.13 -15.85
C ILE A 283 -13.05 3.89 -17.15
N TYR A 284 -12.04 4.56 -17.66
CA TYR A 284 -12.06 5.30 -18.92
C TYR A 284 -11.10 4.68 -19.93
N LEU A 285 -11.44 4.80 -21.19
CA LEU A 285 -10.52 4.54 -22.32
C LEU A 285 -10.15 5.89 -22.96
N TYR A 286 -8.86 6.11 -23.17
CA TYR A 286 -8.31 7.29 -23.84
C TYR A 286 -7.67 6.87 -25.18
N ASN A 287 -8.07 7.50 -26.27
CA ASN A 287 -7.45 7.32 -27.59
C ASN A 287 -6.25 8.28 -27.71
N VAL A 288 -5.05 7.72 -27.84
CA VAL A 288 -3.80 8.49 -27.88
C VAL A 288 -3.69 9.37 -29.12
N ALA A 289 -4.26 8.95 -30.25
CA ALA A 289 -4.20 9.69 -31.52
C ALA A 289 -5.18 10.87 -31.57
N THR A 290 -6.43 10.65 -31.13
CA THR A 290 -7.49 11.68 -31.18
C THR A 290 -7.53 12.54 -29.92
N GLY A 291 -7.11 12.01 -28.77
CA GLY A 291 -7.26 12.65 -27.47
C GLY A 291 -8.66 12.54 -26.88
N GLU A 292 -9.52 11.70 -27.44
CA GLU A 292 -10.88 11.44 -26.93
C GLU A 292 -10.84 10.46 -25.78
N SER A 293 -11.71 10.68 -24.78
CA SER A 293 -11.95 9.76 -23.65
C SER A 293 -13.39 9.26 -23.64
N GLN A 294 -13.56 8.00 -23.28
CA GLN A 294 -14.86 7.35 -23.10
C GLN A 294 -14.89 6.59 -21.78
N VAL A 295 -15.94 6.75 -20.98
CA VAL A 295 -16.20 5.91 -19.80
C VAL A 295 -16.72 4.54 -20.25
N ILE A 296 -16.28 3.47 -19.55
CA ILE A 296 -16.72 2.09 -19.86
C ILE A 296 -18.10 1.81 -19.28
N ASP A 297 -18.28 2.12 -17.99
CA ASP A 297 -19.52 1.91 -17.24
C ASP A 297 -19.67 3.04 -16.21
N MET A 298 -20.89 3.39 -15.85
CA MET A 298 -21.20 4.42 -14.87
C MET A 298 -22.17 3.86 -13.83
N LYS A 299 -21.76 2.81 -13.13
CA LYS A 299 -22.60 2.19 -12.09
C LYS A 299 -22.36 2.76 -10.69
N GLY A 300 -21.31 3.54 -10.53
CA GLY A 300 -20.83 3.99 -9.23
C GLY A 300 -19.97 2.93 -8.52
N GLY A 301 -19.48 3.26 -7.35
CA GLY A 301 -18.60 2.39 -6.57
C GLY A 301 -17.14 2.79 -6.67
N TYR A 302 -16.21 1.83 -6.67
CA TYR A 302 -14.78 2.09 -6.75
C TYR A 302 -14.13 1.11 -7.74
N ASP A 303 -13.93 1.56 -8.98
CA ASP A 303 -13.30 0.80 -10.05
C ASP A 303 -11.84 1.20 -10.20
N THR A 304 -10.91 0.22 -10.16
CA THR A 304 -9.47 0.50 -10.17
C THR A 304 -8.68 -0.60 -10.89
N ASP A 305 -7.39 -0.35 -11.14
CA ASP A 305 -6.40 -1.30 -11.65
C ASP A 305 -6.82 -2.00 -12.95
N PRO A 306 -7.10 -1.24 -14.03
CA PRO A 306 -7.47 -1.84 -15.31
C PRO A 306 -6.28 -2.56 -15.95
N VAL A 307 -6.52 -3.79 -16.45
CA VAL A 307 -5.50 -4.61 -17.11
C VAL A 307 -6.04 -5.18 -18.41
N TRP A 308 -5.38 -4.86 -19.52
CA TRP A 308 -5.71 -5.41 -20.84
C TRP A 308 -5.28 -6.88 -20.95
N SER A 309 -6.11 -7.68 -21.63
CA SER A 309 -5.66 -9.00 -22.08
C SER A 309 -4.54 -8.84 -23.15
N PRO A 310 -3.57 -9.76 -23.21
CA PRO A 310 -2.48 -9.69 -24.19
C PRO A 310 -2.92 -9.61 -25.65
N ASP A 311 -4.07 -10.19 -26.01
CA ASP A 311 -4.65 -10.12 -27.36
C ASP A 311 -5.44 -8.82 -27.62
N GLY A 312 -5.63 -7.96 -26.61
CA GLY A 312 -6.34 -6.70 -26.70
C GLY A 312 -7.88 -6.82 -26.84
N THR A 313 -8.42 -8.02 -26.70
CA THR A 313 -9.87 -8.27 -26.85
C THR A 313 -10.67 -8.13 -25.59
N LYS A 314 -10.01 -8.03 -24.43
CA LYS A 314 -10.65 -7.90 -23.11
C LYS A 314 -9.93 -6.89 -22.24
N LEU A 315 -10.69 -6.36 -21.29
CA LEU A 315 -10.16 -5.57 -20.17
C LEU A 315 -10.71 -6.16 -18.88
N CYS A 316 -9.87 -6.33 -17.85
CA CYS A 316 -10.33 -6.61 -16.50
C CYS A 316 -9.95 -5.47 -15.56
N TRP A 317 -10.67 -5.35 -14.44
CA TRP A 317 -10.40 -4.38 -13.37
C TRP A 317 -10.97 -4.85 -12.05
N VAL A 318 -10.48 -4.29 -10.96
CA VAL A 318 -11.02 -4.50 -9.61
C VAL A 318 -12.16 -3.52 -9.35
N SER A 319 -13.28 -3.97 -8.80
CA SER A 319 -14.48 -3.16 -8.58
C SER A 319 -15.10 -3.40 -7.21
N MET A 320 -15.42 -2.31 -6.49
CA MET A 320 -16.32 -2.32 -5.35
C MET A 320 -17.66 -1.70 -5.74
N GLU A 321 -18.76 -2.14 -5.13
CA GLU A 321 -20.10 -1.75 -5.55
C GLU A 321 -20.58 -0.44 -4.91
N ARG A 322 -20.22 -0.23 -3.63
CA ARG A 322 -20.79 0.85 -2.81
C ARG A 322 -19.86 2.06 -2.75
N ASP A 323 -20.34 3.19 -3.22
CA ASP A 323 -19.66 4.47 -3.08
C ASP A 323 -19.48 4.88 -1.60
N GLY A 324 -18.31 5.37 -1.24
CA GLY A 324 -17.94 5.79 0.12
C GLY A 324 -17.52 4.66 1.05
N TYR A 325 -17.57 3.39 0.63
CA TYR A 325 -17.20 2.23 1.45
C TYR A 325 -15.93 1.54 0.97
N GLU A 326 -14.80 1.88 1.53
CA GLU A 326 -13.48 1.35 1.16
C GLU A 326 -13.25 -0.12 1.56
N ALA A 327 -14.13 -0.69 2.37
CA ALA A 327 -14.08 -2.09 2.79
C ALA A 327 -15.13 -2.97 2.09
N ASP A 328 -15.70 -2.48 0.99
CA ASP A 328 -16.60 -3.27 0.17
C ASP A 328 -15.87 -4.43 -0.52
N LYS A 329 -16.62 -5.45 -0.92
CA LYS A 329 -16.06 -6.61 -1.61
C LYS A 329 -15.38 -6.19 -2.91
N GLN A 330 -14.09 -6.45 -3.01
CA GLN A 330 -13.31 -6.29 -4.24
C GLN A 330 -13.60 -7.44 -5.19
N ARG A 331 -14.25 -7.12 -6.31
CA ARG A 331 -14.67 -8.05 -7.36
C ARG A 331 -13.76 -7.92 -8.57
N LEU A 332 -13.65 -8.96 -9.37
CA LEU A 332 -12.94 -8.93 -10.65
C LEU A 332 -13.94 -8.80 -11.79
N MET A 333 -13.95 -7.65 -12.44
CA MET A 333 -14.77 -7.38 -13.60
C MET A 333 -14.02 -7.68 -14.89
N VAL A 334 -14.73 -8.17 -15.89
CA VAL A 334 -14.19 -8.39 -17.25
C VAL A 334 -15.17 -7.85 -18.29
N ALA A 335 -14.65 -7.13 -19.27
CA ALA A 335 -15.38 -6.65 -20.44
C ALA A 335 -14.77 -7.14 -21.74
N ASP A 336 -15.59 -7.41 -22.76
CA ASP A 336 -15.14 -7.62 -24.11
C ASP A 336 -14.90 -6.28 -24.82
N ILE A 337 -13.76 -6.14 -25.47
CA ILE A 337 -13.31 -4.93 -26.17
C ILE A 337 -13.12 -5.23 -27.65
N LYS A 338 -13.71 -4.36 -28.48
CA LYS A 338 -13.51 -4.41 -29.93
C LYS A 338 -12.91 -3.11 -30.42
N ILE A 339 -11.67 -3.18 -30.88
CA ILE A 339 -10.92 -2.07 -31.46
C ILE A 339 -11.13 -2.05 -32.99
N SER A 340 -11.32 -0.87 -33.61
CA SER A 340 -11.35 -0.71 -35.06
C SER A 340 -9.95 -0.83 -35.63
N GLU A 341 -9.81 -1.35 -36.85
CA GLU A 341 -8.50 -1.49 -37.53
C GLU A 341 -7.82 -0.13 -37.85
N GLU A 342 -8.60 0.93 -37.94
CA GLU A 342 -8.10 2.28 -38.28
C GLU A 342 -7.66 3.08 -37.04
N HIS A 343 -7.97 2.62 -35.82
CA HIS A 343 -7.67 3.26 -34.53
C HIS A 343 -8.10 4.74 -34.41
N ASP A 344 -9.03 5.19 -35.28
CA ASP A 344 -9.55 6.55 -35.34
C ASP A 344 -10.85 6.75 -34.54
N ALA A 345 -11.36 5.66 -33.99
CA ALA A 345 -12.59 5.64 -33.18
C ALA A 345 -12.33 5.03 -31.79
N MET A 346 -13.22 5.34 -30.86
CA MET A 346 -13.19 4.72 -29.52
C MET A 346 -13.56 3.23 -29.62
N PRO A 347 -12.94 2.37 -28.78
CA PRO A 347 -13.28 0.94 -28.72
C PRO A 347 -14.74 0.72 -28.32
N VAL A 348 -15.35 -0.32 -28.89
CA VAL A 348 -16.68 -0.77 -28.47
C VAL A 348 -16.52 -1.72 -27.27
N VAL A 349 -17.14 -1.36 -26.14
CA VAL A 349 -17.14 -2.16 -24.91
C VAL A 349 -18.46 -2.91 -24.81
N SER A 350 -18.42 -4.17 -24.44
CA SER A 350 -19.60 -5.02 -24.30
C SER A 350 -19.37 -6.12 -23.27
N GLU A 351 -20.45 -6.78 -22.88
CA GLU A 351 -20.42 -7.98 -22.02
C GLU A 351 -19.66 -7.82 -20.68
N ILE A 352 -19.89 -6.69 -19.97
CA ILE A 352 -19.29 -6.47 -18.66
C ILE A 352 -19.84 -7.49 -17.66
N LYS A 353 -18.95 -8.27 -17.03
CA LYS A 353 -19.30 -9.36 -16.10
C LYS A 353 -18.47 -9.31 -14.84
N ASP A 354 -19.10 -9.52 -13.68
CA ASP A 354 -18.43 -9.91 -12.46
C ASP A 354 -18.12 -11.41 -12.52
N ILE A 355 -16.84 -11.75 -12.65
CA ILE A 355 -16.40 -13.14 -12.74
C ILE A 355 -16.14 -13.78 -11.38
N THR A 356 -16.22 -13.00 -10.31
CA THR A 356 -16.00 -13.37 -8.91
C THR A 356 -17.25 -13.25 -8.04
N ALA A 357 -18.44 -13.21 -8.64
CA ALA A 357 -19.70 -13.02 -7.91
C ALA A 357 -19.87 -14.04 -6.77
N ASP A 358 -19.55 -15.31 -7.05
CA ASP A 358 -19.63 -16.42 -6.09
C ASP A 358 -18.34 -16.64 -5.28
N PHE A 359 -17.28 -15.86 -5.53
CA PHE A 359 -16.02 -15.96 -4.80
C PHE A 359 -16.12 -15.15 -3.50
N LYS A 360 -15.77 -15.78 -2.38
CA LYS A 360 -16.00 -15.22 -1.03
C LYS A 360 -15.07 -14.05 -0.68
N TYR A 361 -13.85 -14.04 -1.22
CA TYR A 361 -12.76 -13.17 -0.76
C TYR A 361 -12.56 -11.97 -1.68
N ASN A 362 -11.82 -10.97 -1.20
CA ASN A 362 -11.40 -9.81 -1.98
C ASN A 362 -10.30 -10.19 -2.97
N VAL A 363 -10.39 -9.68 -4.19
CA VAL A 363 -9.40 -9.88 -5.27
C VAL A 363 -8.42 -8.72 -5.30
N SER A 364 -7.15 -8.97 -5.56
CA SER A 364 -6.11 -7.95 -5.76
C SER A 364 -5.13 -8.33 -6.88
N GLY A 365 -4.57 -7.33 -7.55
CA GLY A 365 -3.47 -7.46 -8.51
C GLY A 365 -3.74 -8.44 -9.65
N PRO A 366 -4.79 -8.27 -10.48
CA PRO A 366 -5.10 -9.19 -11.57
C PRO A 366 -4.02 -9.18 -12.66
N VAL A 367 -3.67 -10.38 -13.17
CA VAL A 367 -2.67 -10.59 -14.23
C VAL A 367 -3.20 -11.60 -15.24
N TRP A 368 -3.28 -11.24 -16.51
CA TRP A 368 -3.72 -12.15 -17.56
C TRP A 368 -2.67 -13.23 -17.89
N SER A 369 -3.14 -14.42 -18.24
CA SER A 369 -2.33 -15.44 -18.91
C SER A 369 -1.92 -14.98 -20.32
N ALA A 370 -0.79 -15.49 -20.83
CA ALA A 370 -0.29 -15.11 -22.15
C ALA A 370 -1.26 -15.42 -23.29
N ASP A 371 -2.11 -16.43 -23.13
CA ASP A 371 -3.14 -16.84 -24.10
C ASP A 371 -4.49 -16.12 -23.92
N SER A 372 -4.59 -15.17 -22.97
CA SER A 372 -5.78 -14.37 -22.69
C SER A 372 -7.02 -15.15 -22.20
N LYS A 373 -6.84 -16.38 -21.67
CA LYS A 373 -7.94 -17.23 -21.22
C LYS A 373 -8.09 -17.32 -19.71
N SER A 374 -7.03 -16.98 -18.97
CA SER A 374 -7.02 -17.04 -17.52
C SER A 374 -6.59 -15.71 -16.93
N ILE A 375 -7.02 -15.44 -15.70
CA ILE A 375 -6.57 -14.33 -14.88
C ILE A 375 -6.03 -14.89 -13.57
N TYR A 376 -4.80 -14.51 -13.24
CA TYR A 376 -4.17 -14.81 -11.95
C TYR A 376 -4.33 -13.62 -11.03
N PHE A 377 -4.57 -13.86 -9.75
CA PHE A 377 -4.76 -12.80 -8.76
C PHE A 377 -4.38 -13.28 -7.35
N ALA A 378 -4.17 -12.35 -6.44
CA ALA A 378 -4.03 -12.64 -5.02
C ALA A 378 -5.36 -12.41 -4.29
N ALA A 379 -5.57 -13.13 -3.19
CA ALA A 379 -6.69 -12.93 -2.29
C ALA A 379 -6.33 -13.34 -0.85
N LEU A 380 -6.74 -12.50 0.10
CA LEU A 380 -6.70 -12.84 1.53
C LEU A 380 -7.83 -13.82 1.86
N ALA A 381 -7.47 -15.07 2.10
CA ALA A 381 -8.40 -16.15 2.40
C ALA A 381 -8.04 -16.83 3.71
N GLU A 382 -8.96 -16.81 4.68
CA GLU A 382 -8.82 -17.44 5.99
C GLU A 382 -7.54 -16.99 6.76
N GLY A 383 -7.14 -15.72 6.60
CA GLY A 383 -5.99 -15.13 7.31
C GLY A 383 -4.63 -15.29 6.61
N ILE A 384 -4.60 -15.78 5.38
CA ILE A 384 -3.39 -15.94 4.56
C ILE A 384 -3.64 -15.39 3.17
N GLU A 385 -2.70 -14.66 2.60
CA GLU A 385 -2.79 -14.19 1.21
C GLU A 385 -2.29 -15.28 0.26
N GLY A 386 -3.21 -15.84 -0.54
CA GLY A 386 -2.92 -16.90 -1.50
C GLY A 386 -3.03 -16.41 -2.95
N MET A 387 -2.39 -17.16 -3.87
CA MET A 387 -2.60 -16.99 -5.32
C MET A 387 -3.76 -17.85 -5.80
N PHE A 388 -4.52 -17.30 -6.75
CA PHE A 388 -5.67 -17.92 -7.39
C PHE A 388 -5.61 -17.75 -8.91
N THR A 389 -6.33 -18.61 -9.61
CA THR A 389 -6.60 -18.48 -11.04
C THR A 389 -8.10 -18.45 -11.29
N ALA A 390 -8.55 -17.60 -12.22
CA ALA A 390 -9.86 -17.66 -12.83
C ALA A 390 -9.68 -18.08 -14.29
N GLU A 391 -10.24 -19.23 -14.69
CA GLU A 391 -10.14 -19.76 -16.04
C GLU A 391 -11.50 -19.65 -16.76
N ALA A 392 -11.49 -19.10 -17.98
CA ALA A 392 -12.69 -19.01 -18.80
C ALA A 392 -13.11 -20.40 -19.32
N THR A 393 -14.38 -20.77 -19.11
CA THR A 393 -14.98 -22.01 -19.55
C THR A 393 -16.21 -21.76 -20.41
N ALA A 394 -16.76 -22.81 -21.01
CA ALA A 394 -18.02 -22.69 -21.76
C ALA A 394 -19.23 -22.32 -20.88
N GLU A 395 -19.15 -22.57 -19.56
CA GLU A 395 -20.23 -22.35 -18.60
C GLU A 395 -20.05 -21.07 -17.77
N GLY A 396 -18.87 -20.40 -17.88
CA GLY A 396 -18.52 -19.21 -17.11
C GLY A 396 -17.04 -19.19 -16.75
N TRP A 397 -16.72 -18.80 -15.52
CA TRP A 397 -15.35 -18.77 -15.00
C TRP A 397 -15.19 -19.74 -13.84
N ASN A 398 -14.14 -20.55 -13.88
CA ASN A 398 -13.76 -21.44 -12.79
C ASN A 398 -12.63 -20.83 -11.98
N ILE A 399 -12.79 -20.74 -10.65
CA ILE A 399 -11.78 -20.18 -9.75
C ILE A 399 -11.17 -21.32 -8.93
N GLU A 400 -9.84 -21.38 -8.96
CA GLU A 400 -9.07 -22.38 -8.20
C GLU A 400 -7.92 -21.68 -7.46
N ARG A 401 -7.55 -22.24 -6.30
CA ARG A 401 -6.39 -21.80 -5.53
C ARG A 401 -5.12 -22.45 -6.08
N ILE A 402 -4.06 -21.66 -6.25
CA ILE A 402 -2.75 -22.10 -6.73
C ILE A 402 -1.85 -22.51 -5.57
N THR A 403 -1.77 -21.67 -4.53
CA THR A 403 -0.91 -21.92 -3.36
C THR A 403 -1.63 -22.71 -2.28
N GLY A 404 -0.92 -23.63 -1.59
CA GLY A 404 -1.47 -24.37 -0.46
C GLY A 404 -1.83 -23.45 0.73
N ASP A 405 -2.76 -23.92 1.55
CA ASP A 405 -3.17 -23.26 2.80
C ASP A 405 -2.45 -23.80 4.03
N ASP A 406 -1.65 -24.82 3.87
CA ASP A 406 -0.85 -25.49 4.90
C ASP A 406 0.52 -24.82 5.15
N MET A 407 0.92 -23.93 4.25
CA MET A 407 2.10 -23.08 4.40
C MET A 407 1.66 -21.67 4.78
N TRP A 408 1.98 -21.23 5.97
CA TRP A 408 1.60 -19.90 6.47
C TRP A 408 2.50 -18.81 5.88
N TYR A 409 2.32 -18.56 4.56
CA TYR A 409 3.03 -17.52 3.81
C TYR A 409 2.02 -16.67 3.06
N ASP A 410 2.30 -15.38 3.00
CA ASP A 410 1.57 -14.45 2.13
C ASP A 410 2.27 -14.35 0.78
N PHE A 411 1.51 -14.52 -0.29
CA PHE A 411 1.97 -14.46 -1.68
C PHE A 411 1.34 -13.28 -2.40
N SER A 412 2.12 -12.53 -3.18
CA SER A 412 1.54 -11.57 -4.13
C SER A 412 1.04 -12.26 -5.39
N SER A 413 0.34 -11.51 -6.25
CA SER A 413 0.06 -11.95 -7.63
C SER A 413 1.36 -12.21 -8.39
N PRO A 414 1.36 -13.13 -9.37
CA PRO A 414 2.58 -13.43 -10.10
C PRO A 414 2.99 -12.26 -11.01
N PHE A 415 4.26 -11.91 -11.01
CA PHE A 415 4.81 -10.93 -11.95
C PHE A 415 5.26 -11.57 -13.28
N HIS A 416 5.32 -12.91 -13.33
CA HIS A 416 5.58 -13.68 -14.54
C HIS A 416 5.06 -15.12 -14.40
N VAL A 417 4.57 -15.69 -15.50
CA VAL A 417 4.17 -17.10 -15.56
C VAL A 417 4.84 -17.74 -16.78
N ALA A 418 5.59 -18.81 -16.53
CA ALA A 418 6.18 -19.63 -17.57
C ALA A 418 5.39 -20.95 -17.73
N GLU A 419 5.04 -21.30 -18.95
CA GLU A 419 4.32 -22.51 -19.30
C GLU A 419 5.23 -23.45 -20.09
N ALA A 420 5.33 -24.69 -19.66
CA ALA A 420 6.14 -25.71 -20.33
C ALA A 420 5.30 -26.56 -21.29
N GLU A 421 5.96 -27.22 -22.25
CA GLU A 421 5.30 -28.08 -23.25
C GLU A 421 4.49 -29.24 -22.67
N ASP A 422 4.83 -29.70 -21.47
CA ASP A 422 4.11 -30.75 -20.73
C ASP A 422 2.87 -30.24 -19.99
N GLY A 423 2.58 -28.93 -20.07
CA GLY A 423 1.49 -28.23 -19.40
C GLY A 423 1.78 -27.87 -17.95
N SER A 424 3.01 -28.07 -17.45
CA SER A 424 3.40 -27.54 -16.15
C SER A 424 3.52 -26.01 -16.23
N ARG A 425 3.12 -25.32 -15.15
CA ARG A 425 3.20 -23.87 -15.03
C ARG A 425 4.12 -23.50 -13.88
N THR A 426 4.95 -22.49 -14.07
CA THR A 426 5.78 -21.90 -13.02
C THR A 426 5.41 -20.43 -12.84
N PHE A 427 4.90 -20.10 -11.66
CA PHE A 427 4.53 -18.74 -11.26
C PHE A 427 5.70 -18.12 -10.51
N TYR A 428 6.19 -16.98 -11.00
CA TYR A 428 7.21 -16.21 -10.33
C TYR A 428 6.53 -15.08 -9.57
N THR A 429 6.67 -15.10 -8.24
CA THR A 429 5.98 -14.19 -7.35
C THR A 429 6.89 -13.77 -6.20
N THR A 430 6.36 -12.96 -5.28
CA THR A 430 6.99 -12.68 -3.99
C THR A 430 6.23 -13.40 -2.89
N TRP A 431 6.95 -13.75 -1.84
CA TRP A 431 6.37 -14.28 -0.62
C TRP A 431 7.02 -13.68 0.62
N CYS A 432 6.31 -13.71 1.73
CA CYS A 432 6.83 -13.38 3.06
C CYS A 432 6.05 -14.15 4.13
N SER A 433 6.54 -14.09 5.36
CA SER A 433 5.75 -14.52 6.52
C SER A 433 6.07 -13.63 7.73
N MET A 434 5.44 -13.91 8.87
CA MET A 434 5.84 -13.27 10.13
C MET A 434 7.29 -13.59 10.51
N ASP A 435 7.91 -14.64 9.89
CA ASP A 435 9.27 -15.10 10.16
C ASP A 435 10.33 -14.42 9.30
N PHE A 436 9.98 -13.97 8.09
CA PHE A 436 10.96 -13.37 7.16
C PHE A 436 10.32 -12.34 6.23
N PRO A 437 11.11 -11.30 5.83
CA PRO A 437 10.66 -10.28 4.90
C PRO A 437 10.56 -10.83 3.46
N THR A 438 10.04 -10.00 2.56
CA THR A 438 9.79 -10.35 1.16
C THR A 438 11.03 -10.89 0.46
N GLU A 439 10.86 -12.08 -0.16
CA GLU A 439 11.81 -12.73 -1.05
C GLU A 439 11.10 -13.15 -2.37
N LEU A 440 11.86 -13.43 -3.42
CA LEU A 440 11.34 -13.99 -4.66
C LEU A 440 11.18 -15.51 -4.54
N VAL A 441 10.10 -16.03 -5.11
CA VAL A 441 9.80 -17.46 -5.12
C VAL A 441 9.25 -17.90 -6.49
N ALA A 442 9.64 -19.09 -6.92
CA ALA A 442 9.01 -19.80 -8.02
C ALA A 442 8.05 -20.87 -7.46
N VAL A 443 6.79 -20.82 -7.87
CA VAL A 443 5.75 -21.78 -7.51
C VAL A 443 5.46 -22.62 -8.74
N LYS A 444 5.91 -23.87 -8.74
CA LYS A 444 5.70 -24.79 -9.86
C LYS A 444 4.49 -25.68 -9.61
N ILE A 445 3.61 -25.77 -10.60
CA ILE A 445 2.49 -26.68 -10.64
C ILE A 445 2.72 -27.71 -11.72
N ASP A 446 2.70 -28.99 -11.34
CA ASP A 446 2.87 -30.12 -12.24
C ASP A 446 1.51 -30.79 -12.49
N PRO A 447 0.93 -30.74 -13.70
CA PRO A 447 -0.39 -31.29 -13.99
C PRO A 447 -0.47 -32.84 -13.88
N LYS A 448 0.65 -33.49 -13.71
CA LYS A 448 0.74 -34.99 -13.57
C LYS A 448 1.30 -35.41 -12.23
N GLY A 449 1.61 -34.45 -11.33
CA GLY A 449 2.29 -34.75 -10.09
C GLY A 449 1.36 -35.24 -8.98
N THR A 450 1.82 -36.23 -8.23
CA THR A 450 1.26 -36.56 -6.91
C THR A 450 1.72 -35.42 -5.96
N SER A 451 0.77 -34.76 -5.31
CA SER A 451 1.08 -33.79 -4.26
C SER A 451 2.04 -34.41 -3.24
N THR A 452 3.22 -33.80 -3.08
CA THR A 452 4.17 -34.20 -2.04
C THR A 452 4.05 -33.33 -0.80
N VAL A 453 3.09 -32.39 -0.78
CA VAL A 453 2.86 -31.50 0.36
C VAL A 453 1.96 -32.19 1.36
N SER A 454 2.57 -32.78 2.38
CA SER A 454 1.87 -33.33 3.55
C SER A 454 1.97 -32.33 4.70
N GLY A 455 1.11 -31.32 4.70
CA GLY A 455 0.90 -30.40 5.81
C GLY A 455 -0.43 -30.70 6.51
N LYS A 456 -0.50 -30.46 7.80
CA LYS A 456 -1.78 -30.45 8.53
C LYS A 456 -2.37 -29.05 8.39
N SER A 457 -3.23 -28.86 7.39
CA SER A 457 -4.00 -27.62 7.30
C SER A 457 -4.87 -27.44 8.53
N ALA A 458 -4.64 -26.35 9.27
CA ALA A 458 -5.53 -25.91 10.34
C ALA A 458 -6.62 -24.96 9.80
N LEU A 459 -6.42 -24.44 8.58
CA LEU A 459 -7.29 -23.45 7.93
C LEU A 459 -8.07 -24.15 6.81
N LYS A 460 -9.36 -23.87 6.71
CA LYS A 460 -10.24 -24.43 5.67
C LYS A 460 -10.45 -23.39 4.59
N ALA A 461 -9.70 -23.49 3.49
CA ALA A 461 -10.03 -22.70 2.31
C ALA A 461 -11.31 -23.22 1.65
N GLU A 462 -12.22 -22.32 1.27
CA GLU A 462 -13.47 -22.68 0.59
C GLU A 462 -13.28 -22.91 -0.91
N CYS A 463 -12.10 -22.64 -1.46
CA CYS A 463 -11.78 -22.84 -2.87
C CYS A 463 -10.88 -24.05 -3.03
N PRO A 464 -11.17 -24.98 -3.96
CA PRO A 464 -10.34 -26.15 -4.19
C PRO A 464 -8.94 -25.74 -4.69
N LEU A 465 -7.92 -26.49 -4.25
CA LEU A 465 -6.59 -26.43 -4.87
C LEU A 465 -6.64 -26.97 -6.29
N MET A 466 -5.79 -26.47 -7.16
CA MET A 466 -5.56 -27.07 -8.46
C MET A 466 -5.11 -28.53 -8.26
N ASP A 467 -5.63 -29.45 -9.09
CA ASP A 467 -5.33 -30.88 -9.05
C ASP A 467 -3.91 -31.18 -9.58
N ALA A 468 -2.89 -30.58 -8.95
CA ALA A 468 -1.50 -30.68 -9.36
C ALA A 468 -0.57 -30.69 -8.13
N GLY A 469 0.58 -31.34 -8.27
CA GLY A 469 1.66 -31.20 -7.30
C GLY A 469 2.19 -29.77 -7.32
N VAL A 470 2.29 -29.14 -6.15
CA VAL A 470 2.82 -27.77 -6.00
C VAL A 470 4.21 -27.83 -5.41
N GLY A 471 5.19 -27.20 -6.07
CA GLY A 471 6.56 -27.10 -5.59
C GLY A 471 6.99 -25.64 -5.43
N TYR A 472 7.68 -25.33 -4.33
CA TYR A 472 8.15 -23.98 -4.02
C TYR A 472 9.68 -23.96 -4.08
N THR A 473 10.24 -22.94 -4.74
CA THR A 473 11.69 -22.68 -4.79
C THR A 473 11.95 -21.22 -4.50
N GLN A 474 12.56 -20.92 -3.35
CA GLN A 474 13.03 -19.57 -3.04
C GLN A 474 14.18 -19.20 -3.98
N LEU A 475 14.09 -18.02 -4.61
CA LEU A 475 15.03 -17.55 -5.63
C LEU A 475 16.03 -16.54 -5.10
N THR A 476 15.65 -15.80 -4.06
CA THR A 476 16.52 -14.81 -3.41
C THR A 476 16.69 -15.13 -1.93
N HIS A 477 17.84 -14.75 -1.39
CA HIS A 477 18.28 -14.99 -0.02
C HIS A 477 18.87 -13.70 0.55
N GLU A 478 18.17 -12.59 0.33
CA GLU A 478 18.69 -11.25 0.61
C GLU A 478 18.99 -11.07 2.09
N ASN A 479 18.16 -11.64 2.94
CA ASN A 479 18.16 -11.41 4.37
C ASN A 479 18.63 -12.60 5.23
N ASP A 480 19.05 -13.71 4.63
CA ASP A 480 19.48 -14.93 5.34
C ASP A 480 20.63 -14.68 6.32
N HIS A 481 21.54 -13.75 5.99
CA HIS A 481 22.68 -13.40 6.85
C HIS A 481 22.26 -12.76 8.19
N ILE A 482 21.10 -12.10 8.26
CA ILE A 482 20.51 -11.58 9.50
C ILE A 482 19.63 -12.65 10.15
N LEU A 483 18.75 -13.28 9.36
CA LEU A 483 17.77 -14.27 9.85
C LEU A 483 18.47 -15.45 10.54
N SER A 484 19.59 -15.93 10.00
CA SER A 484 20.38 -17.03 10.58
C SER A 484 21.00 -16.72 11.96
N GLN A 485 21.01 -15.45 12.37
CA GLN A 485 21.52 -15.02 13.68
C GLN A 485 20.40 -14.84 14.70
N ILE A 486 19.11 -14.95 14.30
CA ILE A 486 17.94 -14.70 15.17
C ILE A 486 17.32 -16.04 15.56
N ASP A 487 17.08 -16.23 16.85
CA ASP A 487 16.42 -17.43 17.36
C ASP A 487 15.01 -17.58 16.75
N GLU A 488 14.65 -18.83 16.46
CA GLU A 488 13.32 -19.19 15.98
C GLU A 488 12.29 -19.03 17.09
N HIS A 489 11.05 -18.77 16.71
CA HIS A 489 9.88 -18.72 17.58
C HIS A 489 8.79 -19.66 17.03
N GLU A 490 7.82 -19.98 17.84
CA GLU A 490 6.66 -20.76 17.46
C GLU A 490 5.47 -19.85 17.21
N THR A 491 4.70 -20.14 16.15
CA THR A 491 3.42 -19.49 15.84
C THR A 491 2.31 -20.52 15.90
N GLU A 492 1.18 -20.19 16.55
CA GLU A 492 -0.03 -21.02 16.65
C GLU A 492 -1.19 -20.32 15.94
N ALA A 493 -1.99 -21.07 15.17
CA ALA A 493 -3.31 -20.66 14.72
C ALA A 493 -4.36 -21.11 15.73
N ARG A 494 -4.79 -20.22 16.60
CA ARG A 494 -5.79 -20.51 17.65
C ARG A 494 -7.16 -19.99 17.24
N TYR A 495 -8.21 -20.75 17.48
CA TYR A 495 -9.59 -20.35 17.24
C TYR A 495 -10.27 -19.99 18.54
N VAL A 496 -10.40 -18.68 18.81
CA VAL A 496 -11.04 -18.15 19.99
C VAL A 496 -12.54 -18.08 19.79
N ARG A 497 -13.31 -18.55 20.80
CA ARG A 497 -14.77 -18.49 20.74
C ARG A 497 -15.28 -17.11 21.09
N THR A 498 -15.98 -16.46 20.15
CA THR A 498 -16.61 -15.16 20.37
C THR A 498 -17.85 -15.26 21.26
N VAL A 499 -18.32 -14.14 21.81
CA VAL A 499 -19.49 -14.09 22.71
C VAL A 499 -20.79 -14.57 22.06
N ASP A 500 -20.91 -14.49 20.74
CA ASP A 500 -22.03 -14.98 19.93
C ASP A 500 -21.76 -16.37 19.31
N GLY A 501 -20.67 -17.01 19.74
CA GLY A 501 -20.40 -18.43 19.45
C GLY A 501 -19.79 -18.68 18.07
N LYS A 502 -19.12 -17.71 17.47
CA LYS A 502 -18.33 -17.89 16.24
C LYS A 502 -16.87 -18.21 16.59
N ASP A 503 -16.16 -18.86 15.66
CA ASP A 503 -14.73 -19.15 15.80
C ASP A 503 -13.92 -18.04 15.13
N MET A 504 -13.08 -17.37 15.91
CA MET A 504 -12.25 -16.26 15.47
C MET A 504 -10.78 -16.70 15.41
N LEU A 505 -10.18 -16.70 14.21
CA LEU A 505 -8.76 -16.97 14.06
C LEU A 505 -7.95 -15.92 14.83
N THR A 506 -7.07 -16.41 15.70
CA THR A 506 -6.14 -15.62 16.48
C THR A 506 -4.75 -16.21 16.34
N TRP A 507 -3.83 -15.49 15.70
CA TRP A 507 -2.45 -15.92 15.69
C TRP A 507 -1.82 -15.65 17.05
N VAL A 508 -1.05 -16.60 17.55
CA VAL A 508 -0.29 -16.47 18.81
C VAL A 508 1.18 -16.78 18.50
N LEU A 509 2.04 -15.80 18.73
CA LEU A 509 3.49 -15.97 18.59
C LEU A 509 4.09 -16.11 19.99
N TYR A 510 4.87 -17.16 20.18
CA TYR A 510 5.57 -17.41 21.44
C TYR A 510 7.00 -16.85 21.39
N PRO A 511 7.56 -16.38 22.52
CA PRO A 511 8.94 -15.96 22.57
C PRO A 511 9.90 -17.11 22.21
N PRO A 512 11.10 -16.84 21.65
CA PRO A 512 12.10 -17.85 21.44
C PRO A 512 12.37 -18.67 22.69
N GLN A 513 12.61 -19.97 22.52
CA GLN A 513 12.86 -20.93 23.63
C GLN A 513 11.72 -20.95 24.66
N PHE A 514 10.47 -20.82 24.18
CA PHE A 514 9.28 -20.82 25.03
C PHE A 514 9.21 -22.06 25.93
N ASP A 515 8.95 -21.83 27.23
CA ASP A 515 8.81 -22.86 28.25
C ASP A 515 7.47 -22.66 28.98
N PRO A 516 6.45 -23.50 28.74
CA PRO A 516 5.11 -23.30 29.30
C PRO A 516 5.05 -23.42 30.83
N SER A 517 6.15 -23.76 31.51
CA SER A 517 6.27 -23.75 32.95
C SER A 517 6.66 -22.38 33.52
N LYS A 518 7.03 -21.43 32.68
CA LYS A 518 7.38 -20.05 33.04
C LYS A 518 6.25 -19.09 32.72
N GLU A 519 6.26 -17.95 33.39
CA GLU A 519 5.31 -16.88 33.14
C GLU A 519 5.92 -15.82 32.19
N TYR A 520 5.14 -15.38 31.21
CA TYR A 520 5.54 -14.38 30.21
C TYR A 520 4.56 -13.21 30.19
N PRO A 521 5.02 -11.98 29.96
CA PRO A 521 4.14 -10.87 29.63
C PRO A 521 3.58 -11.07 28.23
N SER A 522 2.38 -10.51 27.98
CA SER A 522 1.69 -10.67 26.70
C SER A 522 1.27 -9.34 26.10
N ILE A 523 1.19 -9.29 24.78
CA ILE A 523 0.72 -8.14 24.02
C ILE A 523 -0.45 -8.59 23.14
N LEU A 524 -1.62 -8.00 23.30
CA LEU A 524 -2.73 -8.14 22.37
C LEU A 524 -2.72 -6.96 21.40
N ILE A 525 -2.74 -7.25 20.12
CA ILE A 525 -2.76 -6.22 19.06
C ILE A 525 -4.19 -5.92 18.66
N CYS A 526 -4.59 -4.66 18.88
CA CYS A 526 -5.81 -4.09 18.33
C CYS A 526 -5.53 -3.62 16.90
N LEU A 527 -6.14 -4.31 15.93
CA LEU A 527 -5.94 -4.03 14.50
C LEU A 527 -6.53 -2.69 14.10
N GLY A 528 -5.75 -1.90 13.33
CA GLY A 528 -6.22 -0.68 12.65
C GLY A 528 -7.12 -0.98 11.45
N GLY A 529 -7.46 0.03 10.72
CA GLY A 529 -8.40 0.00 9.59
C GLY A 529 -9.61 0.89 9.86
N PRO A 530 -10.80 0.39 10.26
CA PRO A 530 -11.10 -0.82 11.05
C PRO A 530 -11.13 -2.14 10.28
N GLN A 531 -11.35 -2.08 8.97
CA GLN A 531 -11.32 -3.28 8.15
C GLN A 531 -9.88 -3.57 7.68
N GLY A 532 -9.40 -4.75 7.99
CA GLY A 532 -8.04 -5.18 7.67
C GLY A 532 -7.83 -6.62 8.17
N THR A 533 -6.65 -7.19 7.92
CA THR A 533 -6.32 -8.56 8.32
C THR A 533 -4.97 -8.62 9.00
N LEU A 534 -4.90 -9.39 10.08
CA LEU A 534 -3.64 -9.85 10.66
C LEU A 534 -3.29 -11.17 9.96
N SER A 535 -2.60 -11.04 8.82
CA SER A 535 -2.12 -12.16 8.00
C SER A 535 -0.70 -12.57 8.39
N GLN A 536 -0.06 -13.36 7.55
CA GLN A 536 1.34 -13.73 7.73
C GLN A 536 2.34 -12.66 7.25
N GLY A 537 1.87 -11.47 6.86
CA GLY A 537 2.69 -10.42 6.30
C GLY A 537 3.81 -9.92 7.22
N TRP A 538 4.99 -9.68 6.66
CA TRP A 538 6.10 -9.03 7.35
C TRP A 538 5.91 -7.51 7.43
N SER A 539 6.02 -6.93 8.61
CA SER A 539 5.93 -5.48 8.81
C SER A 539 7.25 -4.90 9.33
N TYR A 540 7.68 -3.77 8.76
CA TYR A 540 8.81 -2.99 9.29
C TYR A 540 8.40 -1.95 10.35
N ARG A 541 7.10 -1.83 10.64
CA ARG A 541 6.53 -0.93 11.67
C ARG A 541 6.03 -1.73 12.87
N TRP A 542 5.06 -2.61 12.67
CA TRP A 542 4.48 -3.48 13.68
C TRP A 542 4.96 -4.91 13.42
N ASN A 543 6.21 -5.21 13.83
CA ASN A 543 6.81 -6.53 13.59
C ASN A 543 6.55 -7.46 14.78
N TYR A 544 5.76 -8.49 14.56
CA TYR A 544 5.33 -9.40 15.61
C TYR A 544 6.45 -10.34 16.07
N ARG A 545 7.33 -10.77 15.15
CA ARG A 545 8.53 -11.52 15.49
C ARG A 545 9.46 -10.71 16.41
N LEU A 546 9.64 -9.43 16.14
CA LEU A 546 10.40 -8.54 17.02
C LEU A 546 9.78 -8.49 18.42
N MET A 547 8.43 -8.38 18.51
CA MET A 547 7.74 -8.34 19.81
C MET A 547 7.92 -9.66 20.57
N ALA A 548 7.77 -10.81 19.90
CA ALA A 548 8.02 -12.13 20.49
C ALA A 548 9.48 -12.28 20.93
N SER A 549 10.43 -11.85 20.12
CA SER A 549 11.86 -11.86 20.43
C SER A 549 12.24 -11.00 21.65
N GLN A 550 11.41 -9.98 21.97
CA GLN A 550 11.57 -9.21 23.21
C GLN A 550 11.03 -9.94 24.46
N GLY A 551 10.55 -11.18 24.31
CA GLY A 551 10.08 -12.05 25.40
C GLY A 551 8.59 -11.92 25.70
N TYR A 552 7.78 -11.48 24.77
CA TYR A 552 6.32 -11.37 24.90
C TYR A 552 5.60 -12.50 24.15
N VAL A 553 4.52 -13.00 24.70
CA VAL A 553 3.51 -13.74 23.95
C VAL A 553 2.68 -12.72 23.18
N VAL A 554 2.65 -12.82 21.84
CA VAL A 554 1.96 -11.84 20.99
C VAL A 554 0.67 -12.44 20.47
N VAL A 555 -0.47 -11.76 20.70
CA VAL A 555 -1.81 -12.24 20.42
C VAL A 555 -2.45 -11.35 19.36
N LEU A 556 -2.83 -11.94 18.23
CA LEU A 556 -3.25 -11.25 17.01
C LEU A 556 -4.67 -11.70 16.60
N PRO A 557 -5.74 -11.19 17.25
CA PRO A 557 -7.09 -11.62 16.95
C PRO A 557 -7.63 -11.00 15.65
N ASN A 558 -8.08 -11.85 14.72
CA ASN A 558 -8.79 -11.44 13.52
C ASN A 558 -10.29 -11.26 13.84
N ARG A 559 -10.55 -10.24 14.65
CA ARG A 559 -11.90 -9.91 15.11
C ARG A 559 -12.81 -9.53 13.95
N ARG A 560 -14.14 -9.48 14.14
CA ARG A 560 -15.06 -8.98 13.11
C ARG A 560 -14.66 -7.59 12.59
N GLY A 561 -14.84 -7.36 11.30
CA GLY A 561 -14.22 -6.29 10.54
C GLY A 561 -12.97 -6.74 9.76
N THR A 562 -12.46 -7.95 9.99
CA THR A 562 -11.35 -8.53 9.23
C THR A 562 -11.81 -8.95 7.84
N THR A 563 -11.04 -8.62 6.80
CA THR A 563 -11.43 -8.80 5.39
C THR A 563 -11.23 -10.22 4.84
N ALA A 564 -10.49 -11.07 5.54
CA ALA A 564 -10.11 -12.41 5.06
C ALA A 564 -11.19 -13.50 5.25
N PHE A 565 -12.32 -13.21 5.87
CA PHE A 565 -13.36 -14.18 6.23
C PHE A 565 -14.69 -13.94 5.54
N GLY A 566 -14.69 -13.16 4.48
CA GLY A 566 -15.86 -12.80 3.68
C GLY A 566 -16.53 -11.51 4.14
N GLN A 567 -17.39 -10.95 3.26
CA GLN A 567 -17.97 -9.63 3.42
C GLN A 567 -18.86 -9.53 4.66
N GLU A 568 -19.63 -10.59 4.99
CA GLU A 568 -20.47 -10.60 6.20
C GLU A 568 -19.65 -10.36 7.49
N TRP A 569 -18.45 -10.95 7.61
CA TRP A 569 -17.57 -10.74 8.76
C TRP A 569 -16.97 -9.34 8.76
N THR A 570 -16.60 -8.83 7.59
CA THR A 570 -16.04 -7.50 7.38
C THR A 570 -17.03 -6.40 7.79
N GLU A 571 -18.28 -6.50 7.34
CA GLU A 571 -19.31 -5.46 7.53
C GLU A 571 -19.81 -5.31 8.97
N GLN A 572 -19.64 -6.33 9.81
CA GLN A 572 -20.17 -6.32 11.18
C GLN A 572 -19.56 -5.22 12.07
N ILE A 573 -18.47 -4.58 11.64
CA ILE A 573 -17.86 -3.48 12.38
C ILE A 573 -18.44 -2.12 11.97
N SER A 574 -18.91 -1.97 10.73
CA SER A 574 -19.43 -0.71 10.20
C SER A 574 -20.72 -0.30 10.91
N GLY A 575 -20.75 0.92 11.43
CA GLY A 575 -21.85 1.43 12.28
C GLY A 575 -21.89 0.85 13.69
N ASP A 576 -20.89 0.06 14.12
CA ASP A 576 -20.86 -0.55 15.45
C ASP A 576 -19.45 -0.65 16.04
N TYR A 577 -18.64 0.39 15.93
CA TYR A 577 -17.28 0.43 16.50
C TYR A 577 -17.20 0.07 17.98
N PRO A 578 -18.11 0.55 18.87
CA PRO A 578 -18.11 0.17 20.29
C PRO A 578 -18.81 -1.17 20.56
N GLY A 579 -19.02 -2.00 19.53
CA GLY A 579 -19.86 -3.19 19.59
C GLY A 579 -19.14 -4.51 19.83
N LEU A 580 -19.57 -5.52 19.05
CA LEU A 580 -19.11 -6.90 19.21
C LEU A 580 -17.62 -7.07 18.94
N ASN A 581 -17.02 -6.25 18.06
CA ASN A 581 -15.58 -6.29 17.81
C ASN A 581 -14.74 -6.01 19.10
N MET A 582 -15.23 -5.17 20.01
CA MET A 582 -14.61 -4.95 21.31
C MET A 582 -14.72 -6.18 22.22
N GLN A 583 -15.84 -6.91 22.12
CA GLN A 583 -16.01 -8.18 22.86
C GLN A 583 -15.10 -9.27 22.29
N ASP A 584 -14.80 -9.26 20.99
CA ASP A 584 -13.85 -10.17 20.36
C ASP A 584 -12.43 -9.98 20.92
N TYR A 585 -11.96 -8.74 21.06
CA TYR A 585 -10.68 -8.45 21.72
C TYR A 585 -10.66 -8.93 23.18
N LEU A 586 -11.75 -8.69 23.92
CA LEU A 586 -11.84 -9.14 25.31
C LEU A 586 -11.92 -10.67 25.43
N ALA A 587 -12.57 -11.35 24.46
CA ALA A 587 -12.60 -12.81 24.41
C ALA A 587 -11.19 -13.38 24.21
N ALA A 588 -10.44 -12.87 23.23
CA ALA A 588 -9.05 -13.27 22.99
C ALA A 588 -8.14 -12.99 24.20
N ALA A 589 -8.28 -11.82 24.81
CA ALA A 589 -7.50 -11.45 25.98
C ALA A 589 -7.79 -12.35 27.20
N ARG A 590 -9.07 -12.70 27.45
CA ARG A 590 -9.47 -13.57 28.56
C ARG A 590 -9.02 -15.01 28.34
N GLU A 591 -9.11 -15.50 27.11
CA GLU A 591 -8.66 -16.85 26.76
C GLU A 591 -7.16 -17.01 26.95
N ILE A 592 -6.36 -16.08 26.41
CA ILE A 592 -4.90 -16.16 26.57
C ILE A 592 -4.48 -15.93 28.04
N LYS A 593 -5.17 -15.06 28.76
CA LYS A 593 -4.89 -14.80 30.19
C LYS A 593 -5.21 -15.99 31.10
N ALA A 594 -6.02 -16.93 30.63
CA ALA A 594 -6.32 -18.18 31.38
C ALA A 594 -5.19 -19.20 31.27
N GLU A 595 -4.25 -19.02 30.37
CA GLU A 595 -3.09 -19.89 30.22
C GLU A 595 -2.12 -19.70 31.40
N PRO A 596 -1.57 -20.80 31.97
CA PRO A 596 -0.74 -20.74 33.16
C PRO A 596 0.62 -20.03 32.93
N TYR A 597 1.02 -19.87 31.68
CA TYR A 597 2.24 -19.18 31.29
C TYR A 597 2.03 -17.68 30.99
N VAL A 598 0.83 -17.16 31.10
CA VAL A 598 0.54 -15.74 30.85
C VAL A 598 0.41 -14.96 32.16
N GLY A 599 1.31 -14.01 32.32
CA GLY A 599 1.28 -13.05 33.41
C GLY A 599 0.44 -11.81 33.09
N LYS A 600 1.08 -10.65 33.07
CA LYS A 600 0.42 -9.40 32.70
C LYS A 600 0.23 -9.27 31.21
N ILE A 601 -0.82 -8.59 30.79
CA ILE A 601 -1.17 -8.39 29.39
C ILE A 601 -1.39 -6.91 29.07
N ALA A 602 -0.78 -6.41 28.00
CA ALA A 602 -1.03 -5.10 27.44
C ALA A 602 -1.90 -5.19 26.18
N ALA A 603 -2.68 -4.15 25.88
CA ALA A 603 -3.29 -3.95 24.58
C ALA A 603 -2.64 -2.78 23.86
N CYS A 604 -2.27 -3.00 22.59
CA CYS A 604 -1.58 -2.02 21.75
C CYS A 604 -2.27 -1.92 20.39
N GLY A 605 -2.41 -0.71 19.84
CA GLY A 605 -3.04 -0.56 18.54
C GLY A 605 -2.81 0.82 17.94
N ALA A 606 -2.98 0.88 16.61
CA ALA A 606 -2.83 2.11 15.84
C ALA A 606 -4.11 2.46 15.07
N SER A 607 -4.34 3.77 14.82
CA SER A 607 -5.48 4.23 14.04
C SER A 607 -6.81 3.82 14.70
N TYR A 608 -7.66 3.11 13.99
CA TYR A 608 -8.82 2.44 14.62
C TYR A 608 -8.39 1.50 15.78
N GLY A 609 -7.23 0.85 15.68
CA GLY A 609 -6.68 0.08 16.80
C GLY A 609 -6.36 0.95 18.01
N GLY A 610 -5.93 2.19 17.81
CA GLY A 610 -5.78 3.21 18.85
C GLY A 610 -7.11 3.66 19.46
N TYR A 611 -8.17 3.81 18.61
CA TYR A 611 -9.55 3.95 19.08
C TYR A 611 -9.94 2.80 20.01
N SER A 612 -9.68 1.56 19.57
CA SER A 612 -9.99 0.36 20.35
C SER A 612 -9.30 0.38 21.71
N VAL A 613 -8.02 0.79 21.74
CA VAL A 613 -7.26 0.96 23.00
C VAL A 613 -7.93 2.00 23.89
N TYR A 614 -8.26 3.19 23.40
CA TYR A 614 -8.94 4.22 24.21
C TYR A 614 -10.31 3.77 24.71
N TYR A 615 -11.07 3.07 23.89
CA TYR A 615 -12.36 2.50 24.29
C TYR A 615 -12.18 1.45 25.39
N LEU A 616 -11.24 0.52 25.19
CA LEU A 616 -10.92 -0.53 26.15
C LEU A 616 -10.40 0.04 27.49
N CYS A 617 -9.68 1.16 27.50
CA CYS A 617 -9.28 1.84 28.75
C CYS A 617 -10.47 2.10 29.69
N GLY A 618 -11.67 2.30 29.14
CA GLY A 618 -12.89 2.53 29.94
C GLY A 618 -13.80 1.32 30.11
N THR A 619 -13.49 0.16 29.48
CA THR A 619 -14.42 -0.98 29.41
C THR A 619 -13.79 -2.36 29.70
N HIS A 620 -12.48 -2.46 29.93
CA HIS A 620 -11.76 -3.75 30.02
C HIS A 620 -11.91 -4.52 31.32
N GLU A 621 -12.57 -3.97 32.33
CA GLU A 621 -12.84 -4.67 33.59
C GLU A 621 -11.58 -5.32 34.22
N ASN A 622 -10.45 -4.60 34.26
CA ASN A 622 -9.14 -5.06 34.76
C ASN A 622 -8.53 -6.24 33.96
N THR A 623 -8.91 -6.41 32.69
CA THR A 623 -8.31 -7.42 31.84
C THR A 623 -6.88 -7.07 31.48
N PHE A 624 -6.59 -5.80 31.18
CA PHE A 624 -5.29 -5.30 30.74
C PHE A 624 -4.55 -4.55 31.84
N ASP A 625 -3.22 -4.67 31.85
CA ASP A 625 -2.31 -4.06 32.83
C ASP A 625 -1.62 -2.79 32.28
N ALA A 626 -1.57 -2.62 30.95
CA ALA A 626 -1.05 -1.42 30.27
C ALA A 626 -1.68 -1.24 28.88
N PHE A 627 -1.58 -0.01 28.38
CA PHE A 627 -2.07 0.35 27.05
C PHE A 627 -1.05 1.17 26.27
N ILE A 628 -1.01 0.96 24.92
CA ILE A 628 -0.32 1.84 23.98
C ILE A 628 -1.28 2.16 22.82
N ALA A 629 -1.62 3.43 22.64
CA ALA A 629 -2.40 3.93 21.53
C ALA A 629 -1.51 4.77 20.60
N HIS A 630 -1.42 4.37 19.34
CA HIS A 630 -0.70 5.08 18.29
C HIS A 630 -1.71 5.70 17.34
N ALA A 631 -1.63 7.03 17.11
CA ALA A 631 -2.49 7.76 16.17
C ALA A 631 -3.98 7.35 16.31
N GLY A 632 -4.46 7.23 17.56
CA GLY A 632 -5.78 6.69 17.86
C GLY A 632 -6.86 7.76 17.88
N ILE A 633 -8.06 7.38 17.45
CA ILE A 633 -9.25 8.23 17.48
C ILE A 633 -9.78 8.28 18.92
N PHE A 634 -9.81 9.46 19.50
CA PHE A 634 -10.27 9.68 20.87
C PHE A 634 -11.65 10.31 20.94
N ASN A 635 -11.90 11.31 20.10
CA ASN A 635 -13.17 12.02 19.98
C ASN A 635 -13.73 11.90 18.56
N GLU A 636 -14.68 11.02 18.37
CA GLU A 636 -15.29 10.74 17.07
C GLU A 636 -15.98 11.94 16.43
N GLU A 637 -16.54 12.86 17.24
CA GLU A 637 -17.16 14.08 16.71
C GLU A 637 -16.09 15.01 16.09
N HIS A 638 -14.92 15.12 16.73
CA HIS A 638 -13.80 15.90 16.21
C HIS A 638 -13.16 15.21 15.00
N MET A 639 -12.94 13.91 15.08
CA MET A 639 -12.38 13.10 13.99
C MET A 639 -13.17 13.26 12.70
N TYR A 640 -14.51 13.12 12.74
CA TYR A 640 -15.38 13.30 11.56
C TYR A 640 -15.16 14.63 10.85
N MET A 641 -14.95 15.73 11.61
CA MET A 641 -14.82 17.07 11.05
C MET A 641 -13.39 17.46 10.64
N THR A 642 -12.39 16.64 10.99
CA THR A 642 -10.97 17.03 10.84
C THR A 642 -10.14 16.05 10.05
N THR A 643 -10.62 14.82 9.81
CA THR A 643 -9.94 13.85 8.95
C THR A 643 -9.88 14.32 7.49
N GLU A 644 -8.84 13.94 6.78
CA GLU A 644 -8.73 14.19 5.34
C GLU A 644 -9.62 13.25 4.50
N GLU A 645 -10.00 12.07 5.04
CA GLU A 645 -10.85 11.07 4.39
C GLU A 645 -12.31 11.12 4.87
N MET A 646 -13.03 12.18 4.56
CA MET A 646 -14.38 12.42 5.08
C MET A 646 -15.41 11.38 4.64
N TRP A 647 -15.24 10.73 3.48
CA TRP A 647 -16.10 9.64 3.00
C TRP A 647 -16.14 8.48 4.00
N PHE A 648 -15.02 8.13 4.59
CA PHE A 648 -14.88 7.00 5.50
C PHE A 648 -15.77 7.12 6.75
N PRO A 649 -15.64 8.12 7.62
CA PRO A 649 -16.51 8.25 8.78
C PRO A 649 -17.96 8.59 8.38
N ASN A 650 -18.18 9.20 7.24
CA ASN A 650 -19.53 9.46 6.73
C ASN A 650 -20.28 8.16 6.44
N PHE A 651 -19.61 7.17 5.88
CA PHE A 651 -20.17 5.85 5.63
C PHE A 651 -20.20 5.01 6.92
N ASP A 652 -19.07 4.88 7.57
CA ASP A 652 -18.84 3.86 8.62
C ASP A 652 -19.48 4.20 9.97
N ASN A 653 -19.70 5.49 10.29
CA ASN A 653 -20.33 5.91 11.55
C ASN A 653 -21.87 5.90 11.49
N GLY A 654 -22.45 5.77 10.32
CA GLY A 654 -23.90 5.81 10.10
C GLY A 654 -24.51 4.47 9.74
N GLY A 655 -25.84 4.41 9.80
CA GLY A 655 -26.61 3.23 9.38
C GLY A 655 -27.05 3.25 7.92
N ASN A 656 -26.82 4.34 7.23
CA ASN A 656 -27.31 4.55 5.87
C ASN A 656 -26.14 4.56 4.90
N HIS A 657 -25.94 3.44 4.25
CA HIS A 657 -24.77 3.12 3.43
C HIS A 657 -24.87 3.61 1.98
N GLU A 658 -25.67 4.66 1.71
CA GLU A 658 -25.74 5.28 0.41
C GLU A 658 -25.31 6.75 0.51
N THR A 659 -24.12 7.06 0.03
CA THR A 659 -23.71 8.44 -0.25
C THR A 659 -24.38 8.85 -1.56
N VAL A 660 -25.61 9.32 -1.49
CA VAL A 660 -26.32 9.83 -2.68
C VAL A 660 -25.85 11.26 -2.94
N ILE A 661 -25.05 11.45 -3.96
CA ILE A 661 -24.74 12.77 -4.50
C ILE A 661 -25.93 13.19 -5.37
N ASP A 662 -26.76 14.12 -4.86
CA ASP A 662 -27.84 14.68 -5.68
C ASP A 662 -27.23 15.60 -6.78
N PRO A 663 -27.34 15.25 -8.06
CA PRO A 663 -26.76 16.04 -9.15
C PRO A 663 -27.34 17.44 -9.26
N ARG A 664 -28.45 17.74 -8.57
CA ARG A 664 -29.10 19.05 -8.54
C ARG A 664 -28.46 20.02 -7.53
N VAL A 665 -27.47 19.58 -6.76
CA VAL A 665 -26.82 20.37 -5.70
C VAL A 665 -26.29 21.69 -6.23
N GLY A 666 -26.67 22.75 -5.51
CA GLY A 666 -26.33 24.12 -5.89
C GLY A 666 -27.23 24.70 -7.00
N THR A 667 -28.30 23.99 -7.40
CA THR A 667 -29.33 24.55 -8.27
C THR A 667 -30.46 25.17 -7.45
N PRO A 668 -31.28 26.07 -8.05
CA PRO A 668 -32.45 26.63 -7.37
C PRO A 668 -33.49 25.60 -6.90
N GLU A 669 -33.51 24.41 -7.52
CA GLU A 669 -34.41 23.32 -7.22
C GLU A 669 -33.96 22.47 -6.00
N ALA A 670 -32.69 22.59 -5.59
CA ALA A 670 -32.14 21.93 -4.42
C ALA A 670 -31.42 22.93 -3.50
N PRO A 671 -32.18 23.78 -2.80
CA PRO A 671 -31.59 24.71 -1.83
C PRO A 671 -30.99 23.98 -0.66
N VAL A 672 -29.87 24.51 -0.15
CA VAL A 672 -29.16 23.99 1.03
C VAL A 672 -30.08 24.07 2.25
N GLY A 673 -30.41 22.94 2.87
CA GLY A 673 -31.22 22.90 4.10
C GLY A 673 -31.45 21.50 4.62
N PRO A 674 -31.84 21.34 5.89
CA PRO A 674 -32.12 20.05 6.47
C PRO A 674 -33.40 19.46 5.83
N ALA A 675 -33.30 18.29 5.26
CA ALA A 675 -34.44 17.58 4.70
C ALA A 675 -34.39 16.09 5.01
N GLY A 676 -35.36 15.62 5.75
CA GLY A 676 -35.64 14.19 5.94
C GLY A 676 -34.64 13.45 6.81
N ASP A 677 -34.55 12.15 6.67
CA ASP A 677 -33.86 11.19 7.52
C ASP A 677 -32.31 11.20 7.43
N GLY A 678 -31.72 12.29 7.06
CA GLY A 678 -30.29 12.56 7.03
C GLY A 678 -30.05 14.02 6.72
N VAL A 679 -29.02 14.63 7.27
CA VAL A 679 -28.67 16.01 6.94
C VAL A 679 -28.04 16.02 5.57
N THR A 680 -28.69 16.71 4.63
CA THR A 680 -28.13 16.95 3.30
C THR A 680 -27.46 18.32 3.30
N PHE A 681 -26.14 18.35 3.21
CA PHE A 681 -25.39 19.58 3.03
C PHE A 681 -24.86 19.65 1.59
N GLY A 682 -25.29 20.67 0.86
CA GLY A 682 -24.91 20.77 -0.53
C GLY A 682 -25.35 19.57 -1.39
N GLY A 683 -26.45 18.82 -1.01
CA GLY A 683 -26.97 17.63 -1.67
C GLY A 683 -26.23 16.34 -1.37
N ILE A 684 -25.29 16.36 -0.46
CA ILE A 684 -24.57 15.17 0.00
C ILE A 684 -25.25 14.67 1.27
N LYS A 685 -25.68 13.42 1.27
CA LYS A 685 -26.27 12.79 2.45
C LYS A 685 -25.16 12.47 3.45
N GLN A 686 -25.25 13.03 4.64
CA GLN A 686 -24.27 12.87 5.70
C GLN A 686 -24.77 11.89 6.76
N GLY A 687 -24.85 10.59 6.39
CA GLY A 687 -25.42 9.56 7.26
C GLY A 687 -24.66 9.38 8.56
N GLY A 688 -23.34 9.40 8.51
CA GLY A 688 -22.44 9.22 9.67
C GLY A 688 -22.09 10.51 10.42
N SER A 689 -22.67 11.68 10.08
CA SER A 689 -22.30 12.95 10.72
C SER A 689 -22.72 13.05 12.18
N PRO A 690 -22.03 13.87 13.02
CA PRO A 690 -22.37 14.10 14.42
C PRO A 690 -23.77 14.70 14.64
N TRP A 691 -24.33 15.33 13.64
CA TRP A 691 -25.68 15.93 13.66
C TRP A 691 -26.75 15.08 12.95
N SER A 692 -26.38 13.84 12.57
CA SER A 692 -27.31 12.89 11.97
C SER A 692 -28.38 12.43 12.96
N ASN A 693 -29.59 12.15 12.46
CA ASN A 693 -30.67 11.54 13.21
C ASN A 693 -30.64 9.99 13.11
N ASP A 694 -29.65 9.42 12.45
CA ASP A 694 -29.48 7.96 12.35
C ASP A 694 -29.21 7.37 13.73
N PRO A 695 -29.96 6.35 14.19
CA PRO A 695 -29.74 5.73 15.50
C PRO A 695 -28.34 5.15 15.70
N LYS A 696 -27.70 4.64 14.64
CA LYS A 696 -26.33 4.12 14.70
C LYS A 696 -25.32 5.25 14.90
N ALA A 697 -25.46 6.36 14.15
CA ALA A 697 -24.61 7.53 14.35
C ALA A 697 -24.76 8.13 15.76
N ILE A 698 -26.00 8.27 16.26
CA ILE A 698 -26.26 8.75 17.61
C ILE A 698 -25.58 7.85 18.64
N ARG A 699 -25.73 6.52 18.52
CA ARG A 699 -25.09 5.55 19.42
C ARG A 699 -23.56 5.63 19.32
N HIS A 700 -23.02 5.74 18.11
CA HIS A 700 -21.59 5.84 17.87
C HIS A 700 -20.96 7.01 18.63
N TYR A 701 -21.48 8.22 18.46
CA TYR A 701 -20.98 9.42 19.15
C TYR A 701 -21.25 9.41 20.66
N ALA A 702 -22.35 8.83 21.12
CA ALA A 702 -22.65 8.68 22.54
C ALA A 702 -21.66 7.76 23.27
N LEU A 703 -21.04 6.81 22.56
CA LEU A 703 -20.09 5.83 23.09
C LEU A 703 -18.63 6.13 22.68
N SER A 704 -18.37 7.29 22.10
CA SER A 704 -17.00 7.72 21.74
C SER A 704 -16.07 7.65 22.96
N PRO A 705 -14.79 7.24 22.80
CA PRO A 705 -13.85 6.99 23.91
C PRO A 705 -13.72 8.13 24.91
N HIS A 706 -13.77 9.40 24.47
CA HIS A 706 -13.67 10.56 25.33
C HIS A 706 -14.81 10.67 26.37
N LYS A 707 -15.94 10.03 26.12
CA LYS A 707 -17.06 9.94 27.10
C LYS A 707 -16.75 8.94 28.24
N LEU A 708 -15.73 8.10 28.08
CA LEU A 708 -15.40 7.02 29.03
C LEU A 708 -14.22 7.36 29.96
N VAL A 709 -13.57 8.51 29.82
CA VAL A 709 -12.34 8.87 30.54
C VAL A 709 -12.45 8.80 32.05
N THR A 710 -13.65 9.02 32.65
CA THR A 710 -13.88 8.91 34.09
C THR A 710 -13.72 7.49 34.62
N LYS A 711 -13.64 6.49 33.73
CA LYS A 711 -13.40 5.08 34.08
C LYS A 711 -11.95 4.66 33.87
N TRP A 712 -11.11 5.54 33.30
CA TRP A 712 -9.72 5.23 33.01
C TRP A 712 -8.89 5.16 34.28
N HIS A 713 -8.09 4.10 34.44
CA HIS A 713 -7.22 3.89 35.62
C HIS A 713 -5.94 3.12 35.28
N THR A 714 -5.87 2.50 34.09
CA THR A 714 -4.75 1.66 33.67
C THR A 714 -3.71 2.52 32.93
N PRO A 715 -2.39 2.30 33.14
CA PRO A 715 -1.33 3.07 32.48
C PRO A 715 -1.47 3.13 30.95
N LEU A 716 -1.32 4.33 30.36
CA LEU A 716 -1.54 4.61 28.96
C LEU A 716 -0.36 5.36 28.34
N MET A 717 0.23 4.82 27.27
CA MET A 717 1.13 5.55 26.40
C MET A 717 0.41 5.99 25.13
N VAL A 718 0.58 7.25 24.75
CA VAL A 718 0.03 7.84 23.52
C VAL A 718 1.19 8.20 22.61
N ILE A 719 1.14 7.75 21.33
CA ILE A 719 2.13 8.04 20.30
C ILE A 719 1.40 8.67 19.11
N HIS A 720 1.98 9.74 18.50
CA HIS A 720 1.36 10.38 17.34
C HIS A 720 2.38 11.09 16.44
N GLY A 721 2.09 11.15 15.14
CA GLY A 721 2.79 12.01 14.18
C GLY A 721 2.19 13.40 14.15
N GLY A 722 3.03 14.44 14.07
CA GLY A 722 2.59 15.83 14.08
C GLY A 722 1.94 16.31 12.79
N MET A 723 2.21 15.60 11.68
CA MET A 723 1.66 15.86 10.34
C MET A 723 0.59 14.83 9.94
N ASP A 724 -0.02 14.18 10.91
CA ASP A 724 -1.09 13.22 10.66
C ASP A 724 -2.41 13.95 10.36
N TYR A 725 -2.88 13.88 9.12
CA TYR A 725 -4.17 14.44 8.70
C TYR A 725 -5.26 13.36 8.55
N ARG A 726 -4.88 12.09 8.64
CA ARG A 726 -5.80 10.94 8.71
C ARG A 726 -6.51 10.91 10.06
N VAL A 727 -5.74 10.79 11.13
CA VAL A 727 -6.17 10.95 12.52
C VAL A 727 -5.39 12.13 13.11
N PRO A 728 -5.95 13.32 13.18
CA PRO A 728 -5.20 14.51 13.58
C PRO A 728 -4.53 14.38 14.95
N VAL A 729 -3.33 14.93 15.08
CA VAL A 729 -2.50 14.86 16.30
C VAL A 729 -3.21 15.34 17.56
N ASP A 730 -4.22 16.20 17.40
CA ASP A 730 -5.06 16.73 18.48
C ASP A 730 -5.82 15.62 19.22
N GLU A 731 -6.18 14.52 18.52
CA GLU A 731 -6.80 13.33 19.12
C GLU A 731 -5.90 12.71 20.18
N GLY A 732 -4.62 12.49 19.84
CA GLY A 732 -3.63 11.95 20.79
C GLY A 732 -3.33 12.92 21.94
N MET A 733 -3.18 14.21 21.66
CA MET A 733 -2.95 15.24 22.71
C MET A 733 -4.13 15.34 23.66
N ALA A 734 -5.36 15.28 23.16
CA ALA A 734 -6.57 15.31 23.98
C ALA A 734 -6.68 14.06 24.87
N ALA A 735 -6.41 12.86 24.34
CA ALA A 735 -6.40 11.62 25.10
C ALA A 735 -5.36 11.65 26.23
N TYR A 736 -4.13 12.09 25.95
CA TYR A 736 -3.08 12.24 26.94
C TYR A 736 -3.47 13.23 28.04
N ASN A 737 -3.97 14.41 27.65
CA ASN A 737 -4.40 15.42 28.63
C ASN A 737 -5.53 14.88 29.52
N ALA A 738 -6.50 14.18 28.95
CA ALA A 738 -7.57 13.52 29.71
C ALA A 738 -7.01 12.51 30.72
N ALA A 739 -6.08 11.64 30.29
CA ALA A 739 -5.43 10.67 31.19
C ALA A 739 -4.70 11.37 32.36
N GLN A 740 -3.94 12.44 32.06
CA GLN A 740 -3.24 13.23 33.09
C GLN A 740 -4.23 13.87 34.11
N MET A 741 -5.30 14.46 33.62
CA MET A 741 -6.33 15.06 34.47
C MET A 741 -7.04 14.04 35.35
N MET A 742 -7.17 12.79 34.88
CA MET A 742 -7.75 11.69 35.66
C MET A 742 -6.73 11.03 36.62
N GLY A 743 -5.46 11.48 36.61
CA GLY A 743 -4.41 10.88 37.45
C GLY A 743 -3.92 9.52 36.97
N VAL A 744 -4.20 9.18 35.70
CA VAL A 744 -3.72 7.93 35.10
C VAL A 744 -2.23 8.07 34.74
N PRO A 745 -1.36 7.12 35.15
CA PRO A 745 0.02 7.10 34.69
C PRO A 745 0.06 7.11 33.16
N SER A 746 0.64 8.15 32.57
CA SER A 746 0.62 8.26 31.12
C SER A 746 1.87 8.95 30.56
N ARG A 747 2.17 8.62 29.29
CA ARG A 747 3.29 9.15 28.53
C ARG A 747 2.79 9.60 27.16
N LEU A 748 3.27 10.75 26.69
CA LEU A 748 3.05 11.27 25.35
C LEU A 748 4.35 11.22 24.56
N LEU A 749 4.32 10.68 23.34
CA LEU A 749 5.40 10.67 22.38
C LEU A 749 4.91 11.24 21.05
N ILE A 750 5.38 12.44 20.70
CA ILE A 750 5.04 13.10 19.43
C ILE A 750 6.26 13.15 18.54
N PHE A 751 6.06 12.82 17.26
CA PHE A 751 7.03 12.99 16.18
C PHE A 751 6.56 14.14 15.26
N PRO A 752 7.07 15.37 15.45
CA PRO A 752 6.49 16.56 14.78
C PRO A 752 6.57 16.56 13.25
N ASP A 753 7.49 15.77 12.69
CA ASP A 753 7.79 15.68 11.27
C ASP A 753 7.44 14.32 10.64
N GLU A 754 6.57 13.55 11.30
CA GLU A 754 6.00 12.28 10.82
C GLU A 754 4.48 12.43 10.64
N ASN A 755 3.94 11.59 9.77
CA ASN A 755 2.51 11.49 9.47
C ASN A 755 1.83 10.40 10.33
N HIS A 756 0.80 9.76 9.80
CA HIS A 756 0.11 8.63 10.44
C HIS A 756 1.04 7.43 10.69
N TRP A 757 2.16 7.35 9.97
CA TRP A 757 3.20 6.33 10.08
C TRP A 757 4.52 6.95 10.50
N ILE A 758 5.25 6.28 11.38
CA ILE A 758 6.59 6.71 11.78
C ILE A 758 7.61 5.97 10.89
N LEU A 759 8.16 6.67 9.89
CA LEU A 759 8.90 6.07 8.80
C LEU A 759 10.39 6.42 8.77
N LYS A 760 10.78 7.60 9.29
CA LYS A 760 12.18 7.99 9.32
C LYS A 760 12.97 7.05 10.24
N PRO A 761 14.14 6.54 9.83
CA PRO A 761 14.83 5.47 10.55
C PRO A 761 15.10 5.74 12.03
N GLN A 762 15.58 6.93 12.39
CA GLN A 762 15.84 7.26 13.80
C GLN A 762 14.55 7.44 14.60
N ASN A 763 13.50 7.98 13.98
CA ASN A 763 12.18 8.07 14.61
C ASN A 763 11.60 6.68 14.85
N ALA A 764 11.71 5.77 13.89
CA ALA A 764 11.29 4.37 14.05
C ALA A 764 12.05 3.66 15.17
N LEU A 765 13.37 3.87 15.29
CA LEU A 765 14.14 3.34 16.43
C LEU A 765 13.65 3.89 17.77
N MET A 766 13.42 5.22 17.86
CA MET A 766 12.91 5.84 19.06
C MET A 766 11.52 5.30 19.42
N TRP A 767 10.66 5.12 18.41
CA TRP A 767 9.33 4.53 18.59
C TRP A 767 9.43 3.14 19.23
N HIS A 768 10.22 2.22 18.67
CA HIS A 768 10.37 0.86 19.19
C HIS A 768 10.97 0.83 20.60
N ARG A 769 12.00 1.65 20.84
CA ARG A 769 12.66 1.71 22.16
C ARG A 769 11.71 2.22 23.25
N GLU A 770 10.92 3.26 22.97
CA GLU A 770 9.93 3.79 23.94
C GLU A 770 8.74 2.85 24.09
N TYR A 771 8.32 2.15 23.01
CA TYR A 771 7.29 1.13 23.01
C TYR A 771 7.64 -0.02 23.98
N PHE A 772 8.82 -0.64 23.83
CA PHE A 772 9.24 -1.72 24.70
C PHE A 772 9.57 -1.23 26.11
N ARG A 773 10.17 -0.06 26.26
CA ARG A 773 10.43 0.52 27.59
C ARG A 773 9.15 0.75 28.38
N TRP A 774 8.05 1.14 27.75
CA TRP A 774 6.74 1.28 28.38
C TRP A 774 6.19 -0.08 28.78
N LEU A 775 6.19 -1.05 27.87
CA LEU A 775 5.72 -2.40 28.14
C LEU A 775 6.55 -3.09 29.26
N ASP A 776 7.87 -2.97 29.22
CA ASP A 776 8.75 -3.55 30.25
C ASP A 776 8.46 -2.95 31.64
N GLN A 777 8.18 -1.67 31.73
CA GLN A 777 7.86 -0.98 32.97
C GLN A 777 6.57 -1.51 33.64
N TRP A 778 5.59 -1.89 32.85
CA TRP A 778 4.25 -2.21 33.38
C TRP A 778 3.90 -3.69 33.31
N CYS A 779 4.49 -4.44 32.38
CA CYS A 779 4.15 -5.84 32.16
C CYS A 779 5.24 -6.83 32.60
N LYS A 780 6.51 -6.42 32.72
CA LYS A 780 7.61 -7.26 33.27
C LYS A 780 7.83 -7.07 34.76
#